data_e55152394f4b18dd4ca8bcb0e4c76e75
#
_entry.id   e55152394f4b18dd4ca8bcb0e4c76e75
#
_cell.length_a   1.000
_cell.length_b   1.000
_cell.length_c   1.000
_cell.angle_alpha   90.00
_cell.angle_beta   90.00
_cell.angle_gamma   90.00
#
_symmetry.space_group_name_H-M   'P 1'
#
loop_
_entity.id
_entity.type
_entity.pdbx_description
1 polymer ?
#
loop_
_entity_poly.entity_id
_entity_poly.type
_entity_poly.pdbx_seq_one_letter_code
_entity_poly.pdbx_strand_id
1 'polypeptide(L)'
;KINSPADLRKLRVDQLPEVCRELRSFIVQSLSTNPGHLASSLGAIEISVACHYVFNTPEDRLVWDVGHQAYSHKIITGRRDKFSENRKLGGLRPFPSPLESTYDTFTCGHASNSISAALGMAVAAKLQHRHRHVVAVIGDGAMSGGLAYEGLNNVSSQPNDLLIILNDNDMSIDRAVGGMEQYLLNLDTNETYNKLRFKASKWLHSKGMLSDDRRKGIIRLNNALKSAISHQQNIFEGMNIRYFGPFDGNNIIELVRILRQVKDMKGPKILHLHTVKGKGYKPAEQSATIWHAPGKFNPETGKRIVDGNENRPMKYQDVFGETLLELAKMNPKIVGVTPAMPTGSSMCIMMKAMPERTFDVGIAEGHAVTFSAGMAKDGLMPFCNIYSSFAQRAYDNIIHDAAILNLPVVICLDRAGLVGEDGATHHGVFDMAALRPIPNLTIASPMDERELRRLMFTAQLPGKGTFVIRYPRGRGVLTDWHCQLEEVKVGTGRKLSYFSLPATADNKLRTHHSVAVVSIGPIGNDVEMAMAELSVQPTEQSGKLAGNDGECRGQLCGEVQHYDLRFLKPLDENILNEIGENADTVITVEDGVRNGGMGSAVLEWMDDHGYKPCVIRLGLPDKFIEQGTVAQLHRLCGIDKDSIKDTILKALRDISPSPVI
;
A
#
# COMPACT_ATOMS: atom_id res chain seq x y z
N LYS A 1 -26.00 -10.63 21.89
CA LYS A 1 -25.00 -10.94 20.83
C LYS A 1 -25.38 -10.18 19.56
N ILE A 2 -24.48 -9.33 19.06
CA ILE A 2 -24.67 -8.54 17.84
C ILE A 2 -23.98 -9.28 16.70
N ASN A 3 -24.75 -9.79 15.74
CA ASN A 3 -24.24 -10.46 14.55
C ASN A 3 -24.50 -9.65 13.26
N SER A 4 -25.32 -8.60 13.38
CA SER A 4 -25.63 -7.72 12.26
C SER A 4 -25.95 -6.30 12.75
N PRO A 5 -25.89 -5.28 11.87
CA PRO A 5 -26.40 -3.95 12.19
C PRO A 5 -27.87 -3.92 12.64
N ALA A 6 -28.68 -4.86 12.16
CA ALA A 6 -30.06 -4.99 12.60
C ALA A 6 -30.18 -5.36 14.10
N ASP A 7 -29.27 -6.19 14.61
CA ASP A 7 -29.24 -6.51 16.04
C ASP A 7 -28.77 -5.32 16.87
N LEU A 8 -27.78 -4.58 16.37
CA LEU A 8 -27.30 -3.36 17.02
C LEU A 8 -28.42 -2.33 17.18
N ARG A 9 -29.27 -2.16 16.17
CA ARG A 9 -30.41 -1.21 16.19
C ARG A 9 -31.52 -1.58 17.19
N LYS A 10 -31.56 -2.82 17.70
CA LYS A 10 -32.52 -3.25 18.75
C LYS A 10 -32.13 -2.74 20.13
N LEU A 11 -30.87 -2.33 20.34
CA LEU A 11 -30.38 -1.84 21.61
C LEU A 11 -30.89 -0.42 21.90
N ARG A 12 -31.00 -0.08 23.19
CA ARG A 12 -31.20 1.30 23.60
C ARG A 12 -29.88 2.07 23.47
N VAL A 13 -29.97 3.40 23.29
CA VAL A 13 -28.80 4.27 23.11
C VAL A 13 -27.83 4.21 24.31
N ASP A 14 -28.38 4.07 25.53
CA ASP A 14 -27.60 3.95 26.76
C ASP A 14 -26.79 2.65 26.89
N GLN A 15 -27.06 1.65 26.05
CA GLN A 15 -26.30 0.39 25.98
C GLN A 15 -25.11 0.46 25.00
N LEU A 16 -25.06 1.45 24.10
CA LEU A 16 -24.03 1.56 23.08
C LEU A 16 -22.61 1.80 23.64
N PRO A 17 -22.40 2.53 24.75
CA PRO A 17 -21.08 2.64 25.36
C PRO A 17 -20.47 1.29 25.73
N GLU A 18 -21.30 0.34 26.20
CA GLU A 18 -20.86 -1.02 26.51
C GLU A 18 -20.44 -1.77 25.22
N VAL A 19 -21.21 -1.64 24.15
CA VAL A 19 -20.85 -2.22 22.84
C VAL A 19 -19.48 -1.70 22.36
N CYS A 20 -19.25 -0.39 22.49
CA CYS A 20 -17.95 0.21 22.12
C CYS A 20 -16.81 -0.35 22.98
N ARG A 21 -17.04 -0.53 24.28
CA ARG A 21 -16.06 -1.11 25.20
C ARG A 21 -15.72 -2.56 24.85
N GLU A 22 -16.72 -3.40 24.58
CA GLU A 22 -16.54 -4.79 24.18
C GLU A 22 -15.81 -4.92 22.84
N LEU A 23 -16.17 -4.09 21.84
CA LEU A 23 -15.48 -4.06 20.55
C LEU A 23 -14.00 -3.70 20.71
N ARG A 24 -13.70 -2.71 21.53
CA ARG A 24 -12.34 -2.27 21.83
C ARG A 24 -11.51 -3.39 22.43
N SER A 25 -12.05 -4.04 23.47
CA SER A 25 -11.39 -5.20 24.09
C SER A 25 -11.16 -6.34 23.10
N PHE A 26 -12.16 -6.66 22.27
CA PHE A 26 -12.06 -7.71 21.26
C PHE A 26 -10.99 -7.39 20.20
N ILE A 27 -10.94 -6.15 19.70
CA ILE A 27 -9.94 -5.72 18.70
C ILE A 27 -8.53 -5.80 19.31
N VAL A 28 -8.30 -5.29 20.52
CA VAL A 28 -6.99 -5.34 21.19
C VAL A 28 -6.54 -6.80 21.35
N GLN A 29 -7.41 -7.66 21.85
CA GLN A 29 -7.12 -9.07 22.05
C GLN A 29 -6.83 -9.80 20.73
N SER A 30 -7.64 -9.58 19.70
CA SER A 30 -7.47 -10.22 18.39
C SER A 30 -6.17 -9.80 17.72
N LEU A 31 -5.85 -8.50 17.72
CA LEU A 31 -4.66 -7.96 17.05
C LEU A 31 -3.36 -8.20 17.84
N SER A 32 -3.43 -8.59 19.10
CA SER A 32 -2.24 -8.96 19.87
C SER A 32 -1.53 -10.19 19.31
N THR A 33 -2.29 -11.11 18.73
CA THR A 33 -1.79 -12.37 18.14
C THR A 33 -1.81 -12.37 16.60
N ASN A 34 -2.80 -11.68 16.00
CA ASN A 34 -2.96 -11.54 14.55
C ASN A 34 -2.83 -10.06 14.14
N PRO A 35 -1.61 -9.56 13.88
CA PRO A 35 -1.34 -8.15 13.72
C PRO A 35 -2.12 -7.46 12.60
N GLY A 36 -2.47 -6.18 12.83
CA GLY A 36 -3.19 -5.34 11.87
C GLY A 36 -3.19 -3.86 12.29
N HIS A 37 -4.09 -3.06 11.72
CA HIS A 37 -4.21 -1.62 11.98
C HIS A 37 -4.94 -1.36 13.30
N LEU A 38 -4.20 -1.27 14.40
CA LEU A 38 -4.78 -1.19 15.74
C LEU A 38 -5.26 0.21 16.10
N ALA A 39 -4.36 1.20 16.18
CA ALA A 39 -4.68 2.52 16.72
C ALA A 39 -5.77 3.23 15.91
N SER A 40 -5.74 3.15 14.58
CA SER A 40 -6.74 3.74 13.71
C SER A 40 -8.13 3.13 13.93
N SER A 41 -8.20 1.80 14.09
CA SER A 41 -9.46 1.10 14.33
C SER A 41 -10.04 1.41 15.70
N LEU A 42 -9.20 1.57 16.74
CA LEU A 42 -9.65 1.93 18.09
C LEU A 42 -10.24 3.36 18.15
N GLY A 43 -9.67 4.29 17.37
CA GLY A 43 -10.16 5.67 17.30
C GLY A 43 -11.52 5.82 16.63
N ALA A 44 -11.92 4.87 15.76
CA ALA A 44 -13.13 4.95 14.94
C ALA A 44 -14.27 3.99 15.38
N ILE A 45 -14.18 3.38 16.57
CA ILE A 45 -15.20 2.44 17.06
C ILE A 45 -16.55 3.13 17.19
N GLU A 46 -16.61 4.27 17.86
CA GLU A 46 -17.83 5.01 18.10
C GLU A 46 -18.47 5.49 16.78
N ILE A 47 -17.64 5.91 15.81
CA ILE A 47 -18.11 6.29 14.47
C ILE A 47 -18.77 5.08 13.77
N SER A 48 -18.13 3.91 13.82
CA SER A 48 -18.67 2.68 13.22
C SER A 48 -20.00 2.28 13.86
N VAL A 49 -20.06 2.26 15.20
CA VAL A 49 -21.27 1.91 15.95
C VAL A 49 -22.39 2.90 15.66
N ALA A 50 -22.11 4.20 15.69
CA ALA A 50 -23.10 5.23 15.45
C ALA A 50 -23.66 5.18 14.02
N CYS A 51 -22.80 4.98 13.01
CA CYS A 51 -23.23 4.87 11.62
C CYS A 51 -24.15 3.66 11.42
N HIS A 52 -23.77 2.48 11.91
CA HIS A 52 -24.63 1.28 11.78
C HIS A 52 -25.90 1.32 12.64
N TYR A 53 -25.91 2.12 13.70
CA TYR A 53 -27.08 2.33 14.54
C TYR A 53 -28.09 3.31 13.92
N VAL A 54 -27.61 4.35 13.23
CA VAL A 54 -28.46 5.42 12.70
C VAL A 54 -28.88 5.17 11.25
N PHE A 55 -27.99 4.62 10.42
CA PHE A 55 -28.25 4.35 9.01
C PHE A 55 -28.65 2.90 8.78
N ASN A 56 -29.55 2.68 7.81
CA ASN A 56 -30.05 1.35 7.47
C ASN A 56 -29.10 0.65 6.46
N THR A 57 -27.86 0.36 6.90
CA THR A 57 -26.93 -0.41 6.08
C THR A 57 -27.38 -1.87 5.91
N PRO A 58 -27.19 -2.49 4.73
CA PRO A 58 -26.43 -2.03 3.56
C PRO A 58 -27.23 -1.18 2.55
N GLU A 59 -28.54 -0.95 2.76
CA GLU A 59 -29.36 -0.10 1.87
C GLU A 59 -28.82 1.33 1.81
N ASP A 60 -28.58 1.95 2.97
CA ASP A 60 -27.77 3.15 3.08
C ASP A 60 -26.31 2.82 2.83
N ARG A 61 -25.59 3.66 2.11
CA ARG A 61 -24.21 3.43 1.69
C ARG A 61 -23.23 4.07 2.65
N LEU A 62 -22.31 3.26 3.20
CA LEU A 62 -21.23 3.72 4.06
C LEU A 62 -19.90 3.45 3.35
N VAL A 63 -19.22 4.50 2.91
CA VAL A 63 -17.93 4.44 2.19
C VAL A 63 -16.81 4.82 3.16
N TRP A 64 -15.91 3.90 3.43
CA TRP A 64 -14.72 4.12 4.25
C TRP A 64 -13.56 4.58 3.38
N ASP A 65 -12.88 5.66 3.78
CA ASP A 65 -11.62 6.06 3.18
C ASP A 65 -10.47 5.20 3.75
N VAL A 66 -9.56 4.73 2.91
CA VAL A 66 -8.48 3.78 3.24
C VAL A 66 -9.02 2.44 3.80
N GLY A 67 -9.90 2.47 4.80
CA GLY A 67 -10.48 1.29 5.44
C GLY A 67 -9.63 0.67 6.55
N HIS A 68 -8.47 1.22 6.88
CA HIS A 68 -7.62 0.79 8.02
C HIS A 68 -8.28 1.05 9.39
N GLN A 69 -9.29 1.91 9.44
CA GLN A 69 -10.10 2.25 10.62
C GLN A 69 -11.40 1.44 10.74
N ALA A 70 -11.65 0.45 9.85
CA ALA A 70 -12.94 -0.19 9.68
C ALA A 70 -13.06 -1.60 10.31
N TYR A 71 -12.22 -1.96 11.28
CA TYR A 71 -12.33 -3.29 11.90
C TYR A 71 -13.62 -3.47 12.69
N SER A 72 -14.07 -2.45 13.43
CA SER A 72 -15.36 -2.46 14.10
C SER A 72 -16.53 -2.62 13.12
N HIS A 73 -16.46 -1.99 11.93
CA HIS A 73 -17.41 -2.20 10.86
C HIS A 73 -17.47 -3.68 10.43
N LYS A 74 -16.33 -4.33 10.19
CA LYS A 74 -16.27 -5.77 9.86
C LYS A 74 -16.90 -6.64 10.94
N ILE A 75 -16.59 -6.37 12.20
CA ILE A 75 -17.09 -7.14 13.35
C ILE A 75 -18.61 -7.01 13.48
N ILE A 76 -19.15 -5.78 13.40
CA ILE A 76 -20.60 -5.50 13.52
C ILE A 76 -21.38 -6.10 12.34
N THR A 77 -20.77 -6.25 11.19
CA THR A 77 -21.40 -6.76 9.96
C THR A 77 -21.22 -8.27 9.76
N GLY A 78 -21.05 -9.03 10.85
CA GLY A 78 -21.14 -10.49 10.87
C GLY A 78 -19.83 -11.24 10.67
N ARG A 79 -18.68 -10.56 10.65
CA ARG A 79 -17.37 -11.19 10.43
C ARG A 79 -16.57 -11.41 11.70
N ARG A 80 -17.19 -11.26 12.89
CA ARG A 80 -16.54 -11.42 14.19
C ARG A 80 -15.88 -12.78 14.37
N ASP A 81 -16.60 -13.85 14.05
CA ASP A 81 -16.15 -15.22 14.34
C ASP A 81 -14.98 -15.64 13.41
N LYS A 82 -14.85 -15.01 12.25
CA LYS A 82 -13.73 -15.19 11.29
C LYS A 82 -12.63 -14.15 11.47
N PHE A 83 -12.72 -13.24 12.43
CA PHE A 83 -11.79 -12.12 12.53
C PHE A 83 -10.35 -12.54 12.87
N SER A 84 -10.16 -13.70 13.51
CA SER A 84 -8.84 -14.31 13.74
C SER A 84 -8.11 -14.70 12.45
N GLU A 85 -8.83 -14.78 11.31
CA GLU A 85 -8.27 -15.07 9.98
C GLU A 85 -8.12 -13.81 9.12
N ASN A 86 -8.35 -12.62 9.69
CA ASN A 86 -8.17 -11.36 8.99
C ASN A 86 -6.73 -11.22 8.50
N ARG A 87 -6.51 -10.82 7.23
CA ARG A 87 -5.21 -10.66 6.57
C ARG A 87 -4.44 -11.96 6.27
N LYS A 88 -5.02 -13.13 6.53
CA LYS A 88 -4.42 -14.43 6.18
C LYS A 88 -4.90 -14.93 4.82
N LEU A 89 -4.11 -15.77 4.19
CA LEU A 89 -4.48 -16.41 2.92
C LEU A 89 -5.78 -17.21 3.09
N GLY A 90 -6.76 -16.95 2.20
CA GLY A 90 -8.09 -17.57 2.27
C GLY A 90 -8.99 -17.05 3.40
N GLY A 91 -8.50 -16.16 4.25
CA GLY A 91 -9.25 -15.51 5.32
C GLY A 91 -9.91 -14.19 4.92
N LEU A 92 -10.24 -13.36 5.92
CA LEU A 92 -10.84 -12.04 5.66
C LEU A 92 -9.81 -11.09 5.03
N ARG A 93 -10.27 -10.28 4.08
CA ARG A 93 -9.46 -9.22 3.44
C ARG A 93 -8.99 -8.18 4.46
N PRO A 94 -7.82 -7.55 4.24
CA PRO A 94 -7.30 -6.53 5.17
C PRO A 94 -8.19 -5.30 5.28
N PHE A 95 -8.85 -4.93 4.18
CA PHE A 95 -9.72 -3.75 4.07
C PHE A 95 -11.13 -4.16 3.64
N PRO A 96 -12.17 -3.31 3.89
CA PRO A 96 -13.50 -3.54 3.36
C PRO A 96 -13.49 -3.71 1.84
N SER A 97 -14.24 -4.71 1.35
CA SER A 97 -14.36 -5.01 -0.07
C SER A 97 -15.74 -5.57 -0.40
N PRO A 98 -16.42 -5.07 -1.45
CA PRO A 98 -17.71 -5.61 -1.92
C PRO A 98 -17.64 -7.10 -2.28
N LEU A 99 -16.44 -7.63 -2.56
CA LEU A 99 -16.22 -9.05 -2.83
C LEU A 99 -16.26 -9.91 -1.55
N GLU A 100 -16.19 -9.29 -0.36
CA GLU A 100 -16.24 -9.98 0.92
C GLU A 100 -17.61 -9.86 1.60
N SER A 101 -18.25 -8.69 1.52
CA SER A 101 -19.51 -8.43 2.21
C SER A 101 -20.35 -7.39 1.48
N THR A 102 -21.68 -7.59 1.49
CA THR A 102 -22.65 -6.61 0.96
C THR A 102 -22.67 -5.29 1.75
N TYR A 103 -22.17 -5.30 2.99
CA TYR A 103 -22.01 -4.10 3.82
C TYR A 103 -20.81 -3.25 3.41
N ASP A 104 -19.86 -3.82 2.68
CA ASP A 104 -18.68 -3.13 2.17
C ASP A 104 -19.05 -2.44 0.85
N THR A 105 -19.36 -1.16 0.92
CA THR A 105 -19.95 -0.42 -0.20
C THR A 105 -18.99 -0.20 -1.36
N PHE A 106 -17.70 -0.02 -1.07
CA PHE A 106 -16.66 0.27 -2.07
C PHE A 106 -15.34 -0.37 -1.65
N THR A 107 -14.46 -0.65 -2.62
CA THR A 107 -13.13 -1.19 -2.34
C THR A 107 -12.28 -0.13 -1.64
N CYS A 108 -11.72 -0.50 -0.49
CA CYS A 108 -10.83 0.33 0.30
C CYS A 108 -9.37 -0.11 0.11
N GLY A 109 -8.43 0.68 0.64
CA GLY A 109 -6.98 0.44 0.60
C GLY A 109 -6.18 1.70 0.34
N HIS A 110 -6.61 2.51 -0.63
CA HIS A 110 -5.98 3.79 -0.97
C HIS A 110 -6.78 4.97 -0.40
N ALA A 111 -6.06 6.02 0.00
CA ALA A 111 -6.66 7.22 0.60
C ALA A 111 -7.35 8.13 -0.41
N SER A 112 -8.21 9.02 0.09
CA SER A 112 -8.76 10.20 -0.61
C SER A 112 -9.84 9.91 -1.65
N ASN A 113 -10.26 8.65 -1.85
CA ASN A 113 -11.24 8.28 -2.90
C ASN A 113 -12.69 8.26 -2.39
N SER A 114 -12.93 8.27 -1.08
CA SER A 114 -14.25 8.06 -0.49
C SER A 114 -15.27 9.13 -0.87
N ILE A 115 -14.86 10.41 -0.90
CA ILE A 115 -15.73 11.53 -1.24
C ILE A 115 -16.26 11.40 -2.67
N SER A 116 -15.36 11.18 -3.64
CA SER A 116 -15.73 11.02 -5.05
C SER A 116 -16.62 9.79 -5.28
N ALA A 117 -16.28 8.65 -4.67
CA ALA A 117 -17.07 7.43 -4.78
C ALA A 117 -18.48 7.62 -4.17
N ALA A 118 -18.56 8.21 -2.98
CA ALA A 118 -19.82 8.47 -2.30
C ALA A 118 -20.68 9.51 -3.04
N LEU A 119 -20.05 10.55 -3.61
CA LEU A 119 -20.74 11.52 -4.46
C LEU A 119 -21.39 10.84 -5.67
N GLY A 120 -20.65 9.99 -6.38
CA GLY A 120 -21.18 9.23 -7.50
C GLY A 120 -22.38 8.36 -7.10
N MET A 121 -22.31 7.70 -5.93
CA MET A 121 -23.44 6.90 -5.40
C MET A 121 -24.64 7.76 -5.01
N ALA A 122 -24.42 8.95 -4.42
CA ALA A 122 -25.49 9.86 -4.04
C ALA A 122 -26.22 10.43 -5.28
N VAL A 123 -25.45 10.80 -6.31
CA VAL A 123 -26.01 11.26 -7.60
C VAL A 123 -26.80 10.12 -8.28
N ALA A 124 -26.21 8.91 -8.33
CA ALA A 124 -26.88 7.74 -8.92
C ALA A 124 -28.20 7.40 -8.18
N ALA A 125 -28.22 7.46 -6.86
CA ALA A 125 -29.43 7.25 -6.07
C ALA A 125 -30.52 8.28 -6.42
N LYS A 126 -30.14 9.53 -6.58
CA LYS A 126 -31.06 10.62 -6.95
C LYS A 126 -31.63 10.43 -8.35
N LEU A 127 -30.80 10.12 -9.34
CA LEU A 127 -31.23 9.86 -10.73
C LEU A 127 -32.13 8.62 -10.85
N GLN A 128 -31.91 7.62 -10.00
CA GLN A 128 -32.71 6.40 -9.92
C GLN A 128 -33.96 6.55 -9.03
N HIS A 129 -34.24 7.73 -8.48
CA HIS A 129 -35.33 7.99 -7.52
C HIS A 129 -35.30 7.06 -6.29
N ARG A 130 -34.12 6.62 -5.86
CA ARG A 130 -33.91 5.78 -4.67
C ARG A 130 -33.72 6.64 -3.44
N HIS A 131 -34.54 6.40 -2.42
CA HIS A 131 -34.40 7.05 -1.11
C HIS A 131 -33.37 6.30 -0.27
N ARG A 132 -32.12 6.74 -0.29
CA ARG A 132 -31.04 6.21 0.56
C ARG A 132 -30.10 7.32 1.00
N HIS A 133 -29.51 7.12 2.16
CA HIS A 133 -28.40 7.96 2.62
C HIS A 133 -27.08 7.43 2.08
N VAL A 134 -26.17 8.35 1.80
CA VAL A 134 -24.80 8.03 1.43
C VAL A 134 -23.87 8.78 2.37
N VAL A 135 -22.97 8.05 3.01
CA VAL A 135 -22.03 8.56 4.02
C VAL A 135 -20.60 8.19 3.60
N ALA A 136 -19.73 9.18 3.51
CA ALA A 136 -18.28 8.99 3.37
C ALA A 136 -17.61 9.24 4.72
N VAL A 137 -16.74 8.34 5.17
CA VAL A 137 -15.91 8.53 6.37
C VAL A 137 -14.47 8.66 5.92
N ILE A 138 -13.90 9.85 6.12
CA ILE A 138 -12.54 10.19 5.69
C ILE A 138 -11.74 10.72 6.88
N GLY A 139 -10.46 10.33 6.98
CA GLY A 139 -9.53 10.87 7.97
C GLY A 139 -8.91 12.20 7.52
N ASP A 140 -8.44 12.99 8.49
CA ASP A 140 -7.70 14.24 8.30
C ASP A 140 -6.49 14.07 7.36
N GLY A 141 -5.65 13.06 7.58
CA GLY A 141 -4.51 12.77 6.70
C GLY A 141 -4.93 12.47 5.25
N ALA A 142 -6.05 11.76 5.03
CA ALA A 142 -6.57 11.47 3.69
C ALA A 142 -7.17 12.71 3.00
N MET A 143 -7.52 13.74 3.76
CA MET A 143 -7.96 15.03 3.21
C MET A 143 -6.84 15.81 2.51
N SER A 144 -5.57 15.48 2.75
CA SER A 144 -4.44 16.11 2.07
C SER A 144 -4.25 15.67 0.61
N GLY A 145 -4.89 14.57 0.18
CA GLY A 145 -4.78 14.08 -1.19
C GLY A 145 -5.61 14.88 -2.20
N GLY A 146 -5.06 15.10 -3.40
CA GLY A 146 -5.70 15.89 -4.45
C GLY A 146 -7.12 15.42 -4.81
N LEU A 147 -7.35 14.11 -4.90
CA LEU A 147 -8.65 13.55 -5.22
C LEU A 147 -9.74 13.90 -4.18
N ALA A 148 -9.37 14.11 -2.89
CA ALA A 148 -10.31 14.58 -1.88
C ALA A 148 -10.77 16.02 -2.19
N TYR A 149 -9.86 16.91 -2.60
CA TYR A 149 -10.18 18.28 -3.01
C TYR A 149 -11.02 18.30 -4.29
N GLU A 150 -10.71 17.47 -5.28
CA GLU A 150 -11.51 17.31 -6.49
C GLU A 150 -12.94 16.85 -6.15
N GLY A 151 -13.06 15.87 -5.22
CA GLY A 151 -14.33 15.41 -4.70
C GLY A 151 -15.11 16.54 -4.03
N LEU A 152 -14.50 17.29 -3.12
CA LEU A 152 -15.11 18.44 -2.42
C LEU A 152 -15.57 19.52 -3.40
N ASN A 153 -14.73 19.87 -4.36
CA ASN A 153 -15.06 20.85 -5.39
C ASN A 153 -16.32 20.47 -6.18
N ASN A 154 -16.51 19.17 -6.45
CA ASN A 154 -17.66 18.66 -7.20
C ASN A 154 -18.91 18.41 -6.33
N VAL A 155 -18.75 18.18 -5.02
CA VAL A 155 -19.87 17.96 -4.09
C VAL A 155 -20.87 19.13 -4.10
N SER A 156 -20.40 20.34 -4.20
CA SER A 156 -21.25 21.54 -4.22
C SER A 156 -21.96 21.78 -5.56
N SER A 157 -21.40 21.28 -6.67
CA SER A 157 -21.91 21.51 -8.02
C SER A 157 -22.91 20.43 -8.48
N GLN A 158 -22.96 19.28 -7.81
CA GLN A 158 -23.84 18.16 -8.14
C GLN A 158 -25.03 18.06 -7.17
N PRO A 159 -26.24 17.73 -7.66
CA PRO A 159 -27.40 17.57 -6.79
C PRO A 159 -27.27 16.30 -5.93
N ASN A 160 -26.98 16.47 -4.64
CA ASN A 160 -26.80 15.36 -3.69
C ASN A 160 -27.20 15.73 -2.26
N ASP A 161 -27.34 14.72 -1.41
CA ASP A 161 -27.55 14.85 0.04
C ASP A 161 -26.41 14.16 0.82
N LEU A 162 -25.20 14.07 0.25
CA LEU A 162 -24.03 13.40 0.81
C LEU A 162 -23.69 13.93 2.20
N LEU A 163 -23.44 13.01 3.14
CA LEU A 163 -22.83 13.28 4.43
C LEU A 163 -21.36 12.84 4.38
N ILE A 164 -20.45 13.78 4.61
CA ILE A 164 -19.04 13.51 4.79
C ILE A 164 -18.75 13.58 6.30
N ILE A 165 -18.24 12.49 6.88
CA ILE A 165 -17.74 12.45 8.26
C ILE A 165 -16.23 12.59 8.18
N LEU A 166 -15.73 13.74 8.62
CA LEU A 166 -14.30 14.01 8.78
C LEU A 166 -13.88 13.52 10.18
N ASN A 167 -13.10 12.45 10.20
CA ASN A 167 -12.52 11.88 11.42
C ASN A 167 -11.13 12.49 11.64
N ASP A 168 -11.06 13.52 12.45
CA ASP A 168 -9.87 14.29 12.75
C ASP A 168 -9.22 13.77 14.05
N ASN A 169 -7.96 13.43 13.99
CA ASN A 169 -7.18 12.98 15.15
C ASN A 169 -5.71 13.43 15.09
N ASP A 170 -5.42 14.46 14.31
CA ASP A 170 -4.11 15.08 14.10
C ASP A 170 -3.02 14.11 13.62
N MET A 171 -3.42 12.97 13.00
CA MET A 171 -2.48 11.90 12.66
C MET A 171 -2.85 11.19 11.34
N SER A 172 -1.89 11.13 10.43
CA SER A 172 -1.88 10.13 9.35
C SER A 172 -1.23 8.82 9.84
N ILE A 173 -0.29 8.21 9.13
CA ILE A 173 0.55 7.12 9.69
C ILE A 173 1.50 7.74 10.71
N ASP A 174 2.25 8.76 10.29
CA ASP A 174 3.00 9.68 11.14
C ASP A 174 2.14 10.91 11.45
N ARG A 175 2.69 11.93 12.06
CA ARG A 175 1.97 13.19 12.32
C ARG A 175 1.56 13.81 11.00
N ALA A 176 0.31 14.27 10.91
CA ALA A 176 -0.18 14.92 9.71
C ALA A 176 0.59 16.22 9.43
N VAL A 177 0.70 16.61 8.17
CA VAL A 177 1.48 17.79 7.73
C VAL A 177 0.69 18.64 6.75
N GLY A 178 1.06 19.93 6.67
CA GLY A 178 0.53 20.86 5.68
C GLY A 178 -0.48 21.87 6.20
N GLY A 179 -0.89 22.80 5.33
CA GLY A 179 -1.75 23.92 5.70
C GLY A 179 -3.18 23.51 6.10
N MET A 180 -3.70 22.42 5.54
CA MET A 180 -5.02 21.90 5.92
C MET A 180 -5.01 21.39 7.36
N GLU A 181 -3.96 20.68 7.75
CA GLU A 181 -3.77 20.20 9.12
C GLU A 181 -3.74 21.35 10.11
N GLN A 182 -2.91 22.37 9.86
CA GLN A 182 -2.86 23.56 10.69
C GLN A 182 -4.22 24.29 10.75
N TYR A 183 -4.94 24.30 9.64
CA TYR A 183 -6.28 24.89 9.58
C TYR A 183 -7.27 24.11 10.47
N LEU A 184 -7.30 22.77 10.41
CA LEU A 184 -8.15 21.93 11.25
C LEU A 184 -7.78 22.08 12.73
N LEU A 185 -6.50 22.06 13.06
CA LEU A 185 -5.99 22.27 14.42
C LEU A 185 -6.41 23.64 14.98
N ASN A 186 -6.36 24.70 14.15
CA ASN A 186 -6.82 26.03 14.55
C ASN A 186 -8.34 26.08 14.79
N LEU A 187 -9.13 25.31 14.06
CA LEU A 187 -10.56 25.18 14.32
C LEU A 187 -10.83 24.49 15.67
N ASP A 188 -10.02 23.51 16.04
CA ASP A 188 -10.17 22.74 17.28
C ASP A 188 -9.64 23.48 18.51
N THR A 189 -8.54 24.23 18.39
CA THR A 189 -7.87 24.94 19.50
C THR A 189 -8.40 26.36 19.78
N ASN A 190 -9.30 26.90 18.97
CA ASN A 190 -9.82 28.25 19.16
C ASN A 190 -10.63 28.34 20.46
N GLU A 191 -10.02 28.94 21.50
CA GLU A 191 -10.64 29.11 22.84
C GLU A 191 -12.00 29.81 22.80
N THR A 192 -12.16 30.82 21.95
CA THR A 192 -13.41 31.56 21.81
C THR A 192 -14.50 30.64 21.26
N TYR A 193 -14.18 29.84 20.28
CA TYR A 193 -15.05 28.80 19.70
C TYR A 193 -15.45 27.77 20.76
N ASN A 194 -14.49 27.22 21.48
CA ASN A 194 -14.71 26.20 22.51
C ASN A 194 -15.50 26.75 23.72
N LYS A 195 -15.21 27.96 24.17
CA LYS A 195 -15.96 28.62 25.26
C LYS A 195 -17.41 28.90 24.86
N LEU A 196 -17.67 29.30 23.60
CA LEU A 196 -19.03 29.52 23.10
C LEU A 196 -19.79 28.20 22.94
N ARG A 197 -19.13 27.16 22.40
CA ARG A 197 -19.68 25.82 22.29
C ARG A 197 -20.09 25.27 23.64
N PHE A 198 -19.24 25.41 24.66
CA PHE A 198 -19.55 24.98 26.03
C PHE A 198 -20.71 25.76 26.63
N LYS A 199 -20.74 27.09 26.43
CA LYS A 199 -21.86 27.95 26.89
C LYS A 199 -23.15 27.61 26.15
N ALA A 200 -23.11 27.37 24.84
CA ALA A 200 -24.30 27.01 24.06
C ALA A 200 -24.83 25.61 24.41
N SER A 201 -23.95 24.63 24.62
CA SER A 201 -24.32 23.28 25.10
C SER A 201 -24.95 23.36 26.52
N LYS A 202 -24.34 24.12 27.43
CA LYS A 202 -24.84 24.29 28.79
C LYS A 202 -26.17 25.07 28.82
N TRP A 203 -26.34 26.05 27.95
CA TRP A 203 -27.58 26.79 27.80
C TRP A 203 -28.73 25.94 27.24
N LEU A 204 -28.46 25.08 26.24
CA LEU A 204 -29.41 24.11 25.71
C LEU A 204 -29.83 23.08 26.78
N HIS A 205 -28.89 22.64 27.61
CA HIS A 205 -29.18 21.76 28.75
C HIS A 205 -30.02 22.45 29.82
N SER A 206 -29.72 23.71 30.13
CA SER A 206 -30.39 24.43 31.22
C SER A 206 -31.85 24.83 30.93
N LYS A 207 -32.24 24.94 29.67
CA LYS A 207 -33.59 25.36 29.27
C LYS A 207 -34.57 24.24 28.94
N GLY A 208 -34.22 22.96 29.19
CA GLY A 208 -35.14 21.84 28.98
C GLY A 208 -35.64 21.69 27.52
N MET A 209 -35.03 22.41 26.54
CA MET A 209 -35.41 22.43 25.13
C MET A 209 -35.04 21.14 24.38
N LEU A 210 -35.01 20.05 25.10
CA LEU A 210 -34.70 18.71 24.59
C LEU A 210 -35.95 17.91 24.14
N SER A 211 -37.15 18.52 24.18
CA SER A 211 -38.36 17.92 23.66
C SER A 211 -38.78 18.59 22.33
N ASP A 212 -38.94 17.77 21.32
CA ASP A 212 -39.63 17.93 20.03
C ASP A 212 -39.23 19.03 18.99
N ASP A 213 -38.49 20.09 19.32
CA ASP A 213 -38.03 21.06 18.32
C ASP A 213 -36.56 20.83 17.91
N ARG A 214 -36.21 19.58 17.73
CA ARG A 214 -34.84 19.06 17.55
C ARG A 214 -34.08 19.66 16.35
N ARG A 215 -34.79 20.06 15.30
CA ARG A 215 -34.23 20.65 14.07
C ARG A 215 -33.75 22.09 14.27
N LYS A 216 -34.47 22.85 15.09
CA LYS A 216 -34.16 24.26 15.37
C LYS A 216 -32.98 24.44 16.34
N GLY A 217 -32.71 23.43 17.21
CA GLY A 217 -31.63 23.49 18.18
C GLY A 217 -30.23 23.48 17.57
N ILE A 218 -29.94 22.58 16.60
CA ILE A 218 -28.63 22.56 15.91
C ILE A 218 -28.48 23.73 14.96
N ILE A 219 -29.55 24.11 14.23
CA ILE A 219 -29.51 25.31 13.37
C ILE A 219 -29.22 26.54 14.19
N ARG A 220 -29.82 26.69 15.39
CA ARG A 220 -29.54 27.79 16.32
C ARG A 220 -28.14 27.72 16.91
N LEU A 221 -27.65 26.53 17.28
CA LEU A 221 -26.27 26.32 17.74
C LEU A 221 -25.26 26.66 16.62
N ASN A 222 -25.49 26.18 15.41
CA ASN A 222 -24.66 26.48 14.25
C ASN A 222 -24.69 27.98 13.89
N ASN A 223 -25.87 28.61 13.96
CA ASN A 223 -26.01 30.07 13.72
C ASN A 223 -25.41 30.91 14.85
N ALA A 224 -25.48 30.47 16.11
CA ALA A 224 -24.82 31.13 17.24
C ALA A 224 -23.29 31.00 17.16
N LEU A 225 -22.80 29.87 16.72
CA LEU A 225 -21.39 29.64 16.42
C LEU A 225 -20.94 30.50 15.22
N LYS A 226 -21.75 30.58 14.16
CA LYS A 226 -21.51 31.46 13.01
C LYS A 226 -21.43 32.95 13.38
N SER A 227 -22.34 33.43 14.22
CA SER A 227 -22.34 34.83 14.65
C SER A 227 -21.14 35.22 15.54
N ALA A 228 -20.53 34.24 16.20
CA ALA A 228 -19.36 34.45 17.05
C ALA A 228 -18.01 34.37 16.29
N ILE A 229 -18.00 33.71 15.14
CA ILE A 229 -16.83 33.57 14.25
C ILE A 229 -16.89 34.59 13.10
N SER A 230 -17.71 35.62 13.22
CA SER A 230 -18.31 36.45 12.17
C SER A 230 -17.37 37.13 11.15
N HIS A 231 -16.12 36.73 10.97
CA HIS A 231 -15.26 37.30 9.93
C HIS A 231 -14.46 36.32 9.09
N GLN A 232 -14.57 35.02 9.32
CA GLN A 232 -13.92 34.03 8.42
C GLN A 232 -14.90 32.89 8.06
N GLN A 233 -15.33 32.85 6.81
CA GLN A 233 -16.03 31.67 6.28
C GLN A 233 -15.07 30.48 6.36
N ASN A 234 -15.58 29.37 6.90
CA ASN A 234 -14.90 28.10 6.87
C ASN A 234 -14.70 27.67 5.38
N ILE A 235 -13.56 27.06 5.03
CA ILE A 235 -13.25 26.63 3.67
C ILE A 235 -14.38 25.78 3.05
N PHE A 236 -15.00 24.92 3.84
CA PHE A 236 -16.11 24.06 3.37
C PHE A 236 -17.38 24.86 3.09
N GLU A 237 -17.67 25.85 3.92
CA GLU A 237 -18.81 26.76 3.70
C GLU A 237 -18.57 27.68 2.51
N GLY A 238 -17.33 28.09 2.26
CA GLY A 238 -16.92 28.78 1.04
C GLY A 238 -17.16 27.96 -0.22
N MET A 239 -17.14 26.63 -0.12
CA MET A 239 -17.49 25.69 -1.17
C MET A 239 -18.98 25.33 -1.19
N ASN A 240 -19.88 26.04 -0.48
CA ASN A 240 -21.30 25.72 -0.33
C ASN A 240 -21.59 24.35 0.30
N ILE A 241 -20.71 23.80 1.10
CA ILE A 241 -20.91 22.58 1.87
C ILE A 241 -21.21 22.96 3.30
N ARG A 242 -22.36 22.51 3.85
CA ARG A 242 -22.70 22.80 5.25
C ARG A 242 -21.72 22.12 6.19
N TYR A 243 -21.14 22.87 7.09
CA TYR A 243 -20.20 22.37 8.08
C TYR A 243 -20.84 22.31 9.47
N PHE A 244 -20.61 21.17 10.15
CA PHE A 244 -21.02 20.91 11.53
C PHE A 244 -19.83 20.38 12.32
N GLY A 245 -19.49 21.01 13.42
CA GLY A 245 -18.40 20.55 14.30
C GLY A 245 -17.41 21.65 14.66
N PRO A 246 -16.24 21.28 15.22
CA PRO A 246 -15.88 19.91 15.61
C PRO A 246 -16.70 19.40 16.81
N PHE A 247 -17.00 18.10 16.84
CA PHE A 247 -17.66 17.42 17.96
C PHE A 247 -16.79 16.28 18.48
N ASP A 248 -17.01 15.85 19.74
CA ASP A 248 -16.35 14.68 20.31
C ASP A 248 -16.84 13.39 19.62
N GLY A 249 -16.02 12.86 18.70
CA GLY A 249 -16.30 11.64 17.95
C GLY A 249 -16.21 10.36 18.78
N ASN A 250 -15.63 10.41 19.98
CA ASN A 250 -15.59 9.31 20.94
C ASN A 250 -16.75 9.30 21.95
N ASN A 251 -17.67 10.26 21.87
CA ASN A 251 -18.91 10.24 22.65
C ASN A 251 -20.06 9.64 21.83
N ILE A 252 -20.28 8.32 21.97
CA ILE A 252 -21.27 7.58 21.17
C ILE A 252 -22.70 8.11 21.34
N ILE A 253 -23.10 8.52 22.53
CA ILE A 253 -24.46 9.00 22.80
C ILE A 253 -24.72 10.32 22.08
N GLU A 254 -23.77 11.24 22.17
CA GLU A 254 -23.84 12.53 21.45
C GLU A 254 -23.77 12.33 19.94
N LEU A 255 -22.88 11.45 19.47
CA LEU A 255 -22.71 11.16 18.04
C LEU A 255 -23.99 10.61 17.41
N VAL A 256 -24.66 9.65 18.07
CA VAL A 256 -25.98 9.13 17.61
C VAL A 256 -27.00 10.24 17.53
N ARG A 257 -27.05 11.14 18.53
CA ARG A 257 -27.95 12.28 18.53
C ARG A 257 -27.69 13.21 17.34
N ILE A 258 -26.43 13.57 17.10
CA ILE A 258 -26.05 14.45 15.99
C ILE A 258 -26.36 13.80 14.63
N LEU A 259 -25.98 12.54 14.43
CA LEU A 259 -26.24 11.84 13.18
C LEU A 259 -27.73 11.76 12.86
N ARG A 260 -28.60 11.49 13.85
CA ARG A 260 -30.07 11.51 13.67
C ARG A 260 -30.60 12.87 13.24
N GLN A 261 -29.94 13.96 13.61
CA GLN A 261 -30.37 15.31 13.25
C GLN A 261 -29.89 15.72 11.84
N VAL A 262 -28.66 15.32 11.46
CA VAL A 262 -28.08 15.74 10.18
C VAL A 262 -28.46 14.83 9.01
N LYS A 263 -28.83 13.56 9.26
CA LYS A 263 -29.04 12.57 8.20
C LYS A 263 -30.08 12.97 7.15
N ASP A 264 -31.19 13.58 7.58
CA ASP A 264 -32.32 13.95 6.71
C ASP A 264 -32.21 15.39 6.18
N MET A 265 -31.14 16.11 6.48
CA MET A 265 -30.91 17.45 5.96
C MET A 265 -30.57 17.39 4.47
N LYS A 266 -31.20 18.26 3.68
CA LYS A 266 -30.96 18.36 2.23
C LYS A 266 -29.65 19.07 1.92
N GLY A 267 -29.03 18.68 0.82
CA GLY A 267 -27.76 19.20 0.34
C GLY A 267 -26.54 18.62 1.04
N PRO A 268 -25.34 18.85 0.46
CA PRO A 268 -24.10 18.30 0.96
C PRO A 268 -23.72 18.88 2.33
N LYS A 269 -23.11 18.05 3.16
CA LYS A 269 -22.71 18.41 4.53
C LYS A 269 -21.51 17.67 5.01
N ILE A 270 -20.68 18.34 5.81
CA ILE A 270 -19.54 17.77 6.55
C ILE A 270 -19.87 17.77 8.04
N LEU A 271 -19.65 16.63 8.66
CA LEU A 271 -19.64 16.47 10.10
C LEU A 271 -18.19 16.24 10.54
N HIS A 272 -17.60 17.25 11.16
CA HIS A 272 -16.25 17.21 11.68
C HIS A 272 -16.26 16.61 13.09
N LEU A 273 -15.53 15.52 13.28
CA LEU A 273 -15.43 14.79 14.54
C LEU A 273 -13.95 14.78 14.97
N HIS A 274 -13.70 15.25 16.18
CA HIS A 274 -12.40 15.07 16.82
C HIS A 274 -12.39 13.73 17.56
N THR A 275 -11.37 12.88 17.31
CA THR A 275 -11.20 11.57 17.94
C THR A 275 -9.78 11.38 18.46
N VAL A 276 -9.60 10.39 19.31
CA VAL A 276 -8.29 10.01 19.82
C VAL A 276 -7.85 8.72 19.15
N LYS A 277 -6.78 8.80 18.35
CA LYS A 277 -6.18 7.61 17.74
C LYS A 277 -5.65 6.67 18.82
N GLY A 278 -6.08 5.39 18.78
CA GLY A 278 -5.73 4.43 19.84
C GLY A 278 -6.63 4.47 21.08
N LYS A 279 -7.77 5.18 21.03
CA LYS A 279 -8.71 5.40 22.15
C LYS A 279 -8.97 4.18 22.99
N GLY A 280 -8.78 4.34 24.32
CA GLY A 280 -9.05 3.30 25.33
C GLY A 280 -7.99 2.21 25.43
N TYR A 281 -6.84 2.36 24.73
CA TYR A 281 -5.66 1.52 24.92
C TYR A 281 -4.44 2.41 25.13
N LYS A 282 -4.07 2.64 26.38
CA LYS A 282 -3.06 3.60 26.80
C LYS A 282 -1.73 3.56 26.00
N PRO A 283 -1.15 2.38 25.69
CA PRO A 283 0.06 2.34 24.87
C PRO A 283 -0.14 2.95 23.46
N ALA A 284 -1.31 2.74 22.85
CA ALA A 284 -1.63 3.26 21.52
C ALA A 284 -1.92 4.76 21.54
N GLU A 285 -2.55 5.29 22.60
CA GLU A 285 -2.78 6.72 22.79
C GLU A 285 -1.46 7.49 22.96
N GLN A 286 -0.46 6.88 23.63
CA GLN A 286 0.84 7.50 23.89
C GLN A 286 1.79 7.48 22.68
N SER A 287 1.64 6.54 21.76
CA SER A 287 2.57 6.33 20.63
C SER A 287 1.84 5.87 19.37
N ALA A 288 0.92 6.69 18.88
CA ALA A 288 0.00 6.34 17.79
C ALA A 288 0.69 5.85 16.50
N THR A 289 1.87 6.37 16.17
CA THR A 289 2.68 5.93 15.03
C THR A 289 3.12 4.47 15.19
N ILE A 290 3.72 4.12 16.32
CA ILE A 290 4.18 2.76 16.60
C ILE A 290 3.00 1.77 16.61
N TRP A 291 1.86 2.21 17.19
CA TRP A 291 0.66 1.42 17.35
C TRP A 291 -0.28 1.47 16.14
N HIS A 292 0.12 2.15 15.08
CA HIS A 292 -0.60 2.05 13.80
C HIS A 292 -0.63 0.59 13.30
N ALA A 293 0.54 -0.07 13.29
CA ALA A 293 0.69 -1.50 12.96
C ALA A 293 1.77 -2.15 13.86
N PRO A 294 1.45 -2.45 15.13
CA PRO A 294 2.44 -2.72 16.18
C PRO A 294 3.18 -4.06 16.05
N GLY A 295 2.74 -4.97 15.18
CA GLY A 295 3.15 -6.37 15.21
C GLY A 295 2.46 -7.13 16.34
N LYS A 296 3.04 -8.26 16.80
CA LYS A 296 2.54 -9.01 17.96
C LYS A 296 2.91 -8.31 19.27
N PHE A 297 2.02 -8.36 20.24
CA PHE A 297 2.25 -7.73 21.55
C PHE A 297 1.46 -8.42 22.67
N ASN A 298 1.85 -8.19 23.90
CA ASN A 298 1.07 -8.59 25.07
C ASN A 298 -0.04 -7.54 25.32
N PRO A 299 -1.34 -7.92 25.28
CA PRO A 299 -2.43 -6.96 25.37
C PRO A 299 -2.56 -6.26 26.74
N GLU A 300 -2.08 -6.89 27.82
CA GLU A 300 -2.16 -6.34 29.18
C GLU A 300 -1.05 -5.32 29.46
N THR A 301 0.19 -5.65 29.04
CA THR A 301 1.37 -4.84 29.34
C THR A 301 1.73 -3.86 28.23
N GLY A 302 1.20 -4.06 27.01
CA GLY A 302 1.61 -3.30 25.82
C GLY A 302 3.04 -3.64 25.33
N LYS A 303 3.71 -4.63 25.90
CA LYS A 303 5.04 -5.03 25.46
C LYS A 303 4.98 -5.70 24.10
N ARG A 304 5.64 -5.11 23.08
CA ARG A 304 5.72 -5.68 21.74
C ARG A 304 6.64 -6.91 21.75
N ILE A 305 6.23 -7.94 21.04
CA ILE A 305 7.01 -9.17 20.85
C ILE A 305 7.86 -8.93 19.61
N VAL A 306 9.14 -8.64 19.82
CA VAL A 306 10.13 -8.49 18.77
C VAL A 306 10.98 -9.75 18.76
N ASP A 307 11.10 -10.38 17.60
CA ASP A 307 12.01 -11.53 17.46
C ASP A 307 13.45 -11.08 17.70
N GLY A 308 14.06 -11.58 18.77
CA GLY A 308 15.37 -11.15 19.30
C GLY A 308 16.59 -11.65 18.55
N ASN A 309 16.50 -11.97 17.26
CA ASN A 309 17.68 -12.40 16.50
C ASN A 309 18.40 -11.19 15.93
N GLU A 310 19.48 -10.76 16.59
CA GLU A 310 20.31 -9.60 16.21
C GLU A 310 21.07 -9.79 14.90
N ASN A 311 21.26 -11.04 14.45
CA ASN A 311 22.02 -11.39 13.23
C ASN A 311 21.13 -11.54 11.97
N ARG A 312 20.00 -10.83 11.89
CA ARG A 312 19.15 -10.87 10.69
C ARG A 312 19.55 -9.77 9.70
N PRO A 313 19.47 -10.06 8.38
CA PRO A 313 19.62 -9.03 7.36
C PRO A 313 18.73 -7.81 7.62
N MET A 314 19.21 -6.64 7.26
CA MET A 314 18.47 -5.38 7.40
C MET A 314 17.26 -5.35 6.48
N LYS A 315 16.23 -4.55 6.81
CA LYS A 315 15.14 -4.33 5.86
C LYS A 315 15.61 -3.42 4.74
N TYR A 316 15.12 -3.66 3.52
CA TYR A 316 15.45 -2.81 2.37
C TYR A 316 15.19 -1.32 2.62
N GLN A 317 14.07 -0.98 3.26
CA GLN A 317 13.76 0.41 3.63
C GLN A 317 14.82 1.04 4.54
N ASP A 318 15.38 0.26 5.47
CA ASP A 318 16.40 0.75 6.41
C ASP A 318 17.76 0.92 5.71
N VAL A 319 18.12 -0.01 4.80
CA VAL A 319 19.28 0.13 3.88
C VAL A 319 19.14 1.39 3.03
N PHE A 320 17.93 1.64 2.48
CA PHE A 320 17.63 2.87 1.74
C PHE A 320 17.88 4.11 2.61
N GLY A 321 17.29 4.16 3.83
CA GLY A 321 17.37 5.33 4.70
C GLY A 321 18.80 5.65 5.15
N GLU A 322 19.60 4.63 5.52
CA GLU A 322 21.00 4.80 5.91
C GLU A 322 21.87 5.22 4.71
N THR A 323 21.68 4.58 3.55
CA THR A 323 22.41 4.94 2.33
C THR A 323 22.06 6.36 1.88
N LEU A 324 20.79 6.76 1.94
CA LEU A 324 20.39 8.11 1.58
C LEU A 324 21.07 9.17 2.45
N LEU A 325 21.12 8.95 3.77
CA LEU A 325 21.82 9.85 4.68
C LEU A 325 23.32 9.94 4.37
N GLU A 326 23.95 8.81 4.06
CA GLU A 326 25.38 8.78 3.70
C GLU A 326 25.63 9.58 2.40
N LEU A 327 24.84 9.33 1.36
CA LEU A 327 24.93 10.06 0.09
C LEU A 327 24.65 11.56 0.27
N ALA A 328 23.69 11.93 1.12
CA ALA A 328 23.36 13.32 1.41
C ALA A 328 24.49 14.06 2.18
N LYS A 329 25.30 13.34 2.98
CA LYS A 329 26.51 13.90 3.59
C LYS A 329 27.60 14.17 2.56
N MET A 330 27.69 13.35 1.51
CA MET A 330 28.70 13.49 0.45
C MET A 330 28.28 14.52 -0.62
N ASN A 331 26.97 14.61 -0.91
CA ASN A 331 26.45 15.47 -1.96
C ASN A 331 25.41 16.45 -1.38
N PRO A 332 25.74 17.75 -1.26
CA PRO A 332 24.83 18.76 -0.67
C PRO A 332 23.59 19.03 -1.51
N LYS A 333 23.53 18.58 -2.76
CA LYS A 333 22.37 18.72 -3.63
C LYS A 333 21.25 17.71 -3.34
N ILE A 334 21.57 16.60 -2.64
CA ILE A 334 20.57 15.55 -2.35
C ILE A 334 19.54 16.06 -1.37
N VAL A 335 18.27 15.87 -1.72
CA VAL A 335 17.11 16.10 -0.86
C VAL A 335 16.21 14.87 -0.86
N GLY A 336 15.55 14.62 0.26
CA GLY A 336 14.60 13.51 0.42
C GLY A 336 13.15 14.01 0.34
N VAL A 337 12.30 13.33 -0.41
CA VAL A 337 10.85 13.60 -0.50
C VAL A 337 10.06 12.33 -0.29
N THR A 338 9.03 12.38 0.56
CA THR A 338 8.12 11.24 0.75
C THR A 338 6.69 11.70 0.98
N PRO A 339 5.68 11.05 0.39
CA PRO A 339 4.27 11.35 0.66
C PRO A 339 3.78 10.55 1.88
N ALA A 340 3.76 11.19 3.06
CA ALA A 340 3.21 10.69 4.33
C ALA A 340 3.84 9.40 4.89
N MET A 341 5.05 9.03 4.45
CA MET A 341 5.68 7.76 4.81
C MET A 341 7.11 7.89 5.38
N PRO A 342 7.45 8.91 6.21
CA PRO A 342 8.82 9.09 6.68
C PRO A 342 9.35 7.90 7.49
N THR A 343 8.55 7.29 8.37
CA THR A 343 8.95 6.10 9.13
C THR A 343 8.83 4.82 8.29
N GLY A 344 7.83 4.74 7.44
CA GLY A 344 7.59 3.58 6.58
C GLY A 344 8.67 3.35 5.52
N SER A 345 9.26 4.43 5.01
CA SER A 345 10.38 4.40 4.05
C SER A 345 11.76 4.53 4.71
N SER A 346 11.83 4.67 6.03
CA SER A 346 13.02 5.03 6.79
C SER A 346 13.66 6.38 6.40
N MET A 347 12.94 7.24 5.65
CA MET A 347 13.32 8.63 5.38
C MET A 347 13.53 9.44 6.66
N CYS A 348 12.88 9.04 7.75
CA CYS A 348 13.03 9.63 9.08
C CYS A 348 14.50 9.63 9.57
N ILE A 349 15.37 8.78 9.04
CA ILE A 349 16.82 8.76 9.37
C ILE A 349 17.46 10.06 8.87
N MET A 350 17.25 10.40 7.60
CA MET A 350 17.73 11.65 7.03
C MET A 350 16.99 12.87 7.61
N MET A 351 15.68 12.77 7.85
CA MET A 351 14.85 13.85 8.42
C MET A 351 15.33 14.30 9.80
N LYS A 352 15.82 13.36 10.63
CA LYS A 352 16.38 13.67 11.95
C LYS A 352 17.74 14.38 11.83
N ALA A 353 18.56 13.99 10.86
CA ALA A 353 19.91 14.52 10.69
C ALA A 353 19.96 15.82 9.86
N MET A 354 19.05 15.96 8.89
CA MET A 354 19.00 17.06 7.92
C MET A 354 17.53 17.46 7.66
N PRO A 355 16.82 18.01 8.65
CA PRO A 355 15.38 18.33 8.53
C PRO A 355 15.08 19.33 7.40
N GLU A 356 15.99 20.26 7.13
CA GLU A 356 15.87 21.27 6.07
C GLU A 356 16.01 20.71 4.64
N ARG A 357 16.44 19.46 4.52
CA ARG A 357 16.64 18.76 3.23
C ARG A 357 15.73 17.55 3.07
N THR A 358 14.75 17.39 3.95
CA THR A 358 13.84 16.23 3.91
C THR A 358 12.40 16.68 4.07
N PHE A 359 11.55 16.31 3.10
CA PHE A 359 10.19 16.83 2.96
C PHE A 359 9.18 15.68 3.03
N ASP A 360 8.29 15.74 4.03
CA ASP A 360 7.04 15.01 4.01
C ASP A 360 5.97 15.94 3.42
N VAL A 361 5.33 15.50 2.34
CA VAL A 361 4.35 16.31 1.61
C VAL A 361 2.90 15.88 1.87
N GLY A 362 2.66 15.03 2.86
CA GLY A 362 1.35 14.44 3.12
C GLY A 362 0.99 13.36 2.11
N ILE A 363 -0.26 12.89 2.13
CA ILE A 363 -0.72 11.84 1.18
C ILE A 363 -0.97 12.50 -0.19
N ALA A 364 0.11 12.80 -0.92
CA ALA A 364 0.08 13.58 -2.16
C ALA A 364 1.17 13.11 -3.14
N GLU A 365 1.02 11.90 -3.67
CA GLU A 365 2.04 11.23 -4.50
C GLU A 365 2.36 12.00 -5.78
N GLY A 366 1.35 12.49 -6.50
CA GLY A 366 1.54 13.34 -7.69
C GLY A 366 2.31 14.63 -7.35
N HIS A 367 1.94 15.31 -6.25
CA HIS A 367 2.67 16.48 -5.77
C HIS A 367 4.13 16.14 -5.42
N ALA A 368 4.38 15.00 -4.77
CA ALA A 368 5.74 14.56 -4.43
C ALA A 368 6.66 14.48 -5.64
N VAL A 369 6.17 13.92 -6.76
CA VAL A 369 6.94 13.82 -8.01
C VAL A 369 7.11 15.19 -8.67
N THR A 370 6.04 15.97 -8.82
CA THR A 370 6.11 17.31 -9.44
C THR A 370 7.00 18.26 -8.63
N PHE A 371 6.90 18.22 -7.29
CA PHE A 371 7.75 19.00 -6.39
C PHE A 371 9.22 18.60 -6.52
N SER A 372 9.49 17.30 -6.60
CA SER A 372 10.84 16.77 -6.86
C SER A 372 11.36 17.24 -8.24
N ALA A 373 10.52 17.18 -9.27
CA ALA A 373 10.89 17.66 -10.60
C ALA A 373 11.23 19.17 -10.61
N GLY A 374 10.45 19.99 -9.88
CA GLY A 374 10.76 21.41 -9.69
C GLY A 374 12.12 21.64 -9.03
N MET A 375 12.42 20.92 -7.94
CA MET A 375 13.73 21.01 -7.28
C MET A 375 14.88 20.53 -8.15
N ALA A 376 14.68 19.48 -8.94
CA ALA A 376 15.66 18.99 -9.89
C ALA A 376 15.93 20.00 -11.01
N LYS A 377 14.91 20.69 -11.49
CA LYS A 377 15.03 21.76 -12.49
C LYS A 377 15.91 22.90 -12.00
N ASP A 378 15.87 23.21 -10.70
CA ASP A 378 16.70 24.24 -10.05
C ASP A 378 18.03 23.70 -9.50
N GLY A 379 18.42 22.47 -9.88
CA GLY A 379 19.78 21.94 -9.67
C GLY A 379 19.98 21.12 -8.41
N LEU A 380 18.91 20.74 -7.69
CA LEU A 380 18.96 19.76 -6.63
C LEU A 380 18.87 18.32 -7.17
N MET A 381 19.09 17.34 -6.29
CA MET A 381 19.05 15.91 -6.59
C MET A 381 18.02 15.23 -5.67
N PRO A 382 16.73 15.24 -6.03
CA PRO A 382 15.69 14.65 -5.20
C PRO A 382 15.70 13.13 -5.25
N PHE A 383 15.63 12.51 -4.07
CA PHE A 383 15.25 11.11 -3.88
C PHE A 383 13.79 11.09 -3.42
N CYS A 384 12.88 10.77 -4.32
CA CYS A 384 11.45 10.69 -4.09
C CYS A 384 11.07 9.24 -3.77
N ASN A 385 10.81 8.94 -2.49
CA ASN A 385 10.44 7.59 -2.04
C ASN A 385 8.93 7.47 -1.93
N ILE A 386 8.34 6.59 -2.72
CA ILE A 386 6.91 6.30 -2.77
C ILE A 386 6.71 4.79 -2.78
N TYR A 387 5.70 4.26 -2.08
CA TYR A 387 5.34 2.85 -2.24
C TYR A 387 4.90 2.57 -3.67
N SER A 388 5.37 1.47 -4.25
CA SER A 388 5.13 1.13 -5.66
C SER A 388 3.63 1.15 -6.03
N SER A 389 2.76 0.59 -5.19
CA SER A 389 1.31 0.62 -5.41
C SER A 389 0.71 2.04 -5.33
N PHE A 390 1.29 2.94 -4.54
CA PHE A 390 0.82 4.34 -4.41
C PHE A 390 1.38 5.24 -5.52
N ALA A 391 2.54 4.91 -6.07
CA ALA A 391 3.13 5.60 -7.21
C ALA A 391 2.23 5.55 -8.48
N GLN A 392 1.25 4.65 -8.52
CA GLN A 392 0.23 4.64 -9.58
C GLN A 392 -0.52 5.98 -9.69
N ARG A 393 -0.66 6.74 -8.58
CA ARG A 393 -1.27 8.08 -8.58
C ARG A 393 -0.37 9.16 -9.17
N ALA A 394 0.92 8.89 -9.28
CA ALA A 394 1.90 9.82 -9.81
C ALA A 394 2.34 9.44 -11.23
N TYR A 395 1.64 8.51 -11.90
CA TYR A 395 2.03 8.00 -13.22
C TYR A 395 2.13 9.13 -14.25
N ASP A 396 1.15 10.01 -14.33
CA ASP A 396 1.17 11.18 -15.18
C ASP A 396 2.34 12.12 -14.84
N ASN A 397 2.56 12.38 -13.53
CA ASN A 397 3.62 13.28 -13.09
C ASN A 397 5.02 12.70 -13.38
N ILE A 398 5.21 11.39 -13.33
CA ILE A 398 6.45 10.72 -13.73
C ILE A 398 6.72 10.96 -15.22
N ILE A 399 5.69 10.83 -16.06
CA ILE A 399 5.81 11.04 -17.51
C ILE A 399 6.03 12.53 -17.83
N HIS A 400 5.06 13.35 -17.43
CA HIS A 400 4.97 14.75 -17.87
C HIS A 400 6.01 15.64 -17.19
N ASP A 401 6.17 15.51 -15.86
CA ASP A 401 6.96 16.47 -15.11
C ASP A 401 8.44 16.07 -14.97
N ALA A 402 8.74 14.75 -14.99
CA ALA A 402 10.11 14.27 -14.84
C ALA A 402 10.71 13.72 -16.14
N ALA A 403 10.07 12.72 -16.78
CA ALA A 403 10.67 11.97 -17.88
C ALA A 403 10.75 12.78 -19.20
N ILE A 404 9.73 13.57 -19.56
CA ILE A 404 9.74 14.40 -20.78
C ILE A 404 10.93 15.37 -20.76
N LEU A 405 11.22 15.94 -19.59
CA LEU A 405 12.34 16.87 -19.41
C LEU A 405 13.66 16.17 -19.06
N ASN A 406 13.64 14.85 -18.92
CA ASN A 406 14.80 14.04 -18.50
C ASN A 406 15.50 14.61 -17.26
N LEU A 407 14.71 15.02 -16.26
CA LEU A 407 15.22 15.64 -15.03
C LEU A 407 15.90 14.60 -14.13
N PRO A 408 16.95 14.98 -13.38
CA PRO A 408 17.65 14.09 -12.46
C PRO A 408 16.83 13.88 -11.17
N VAL A 409 15.73 13.17 -11.28
CA VAL A 409 14.88 12.74 -10.14
C VAL A 409 15.09 11.25 -9.92
N VAL A 410 15.47 10.86 -8.70
CA VAL A 410 15.58 9.46 -8.30
C VAL A 410 14.26 9.04 -7.66
N ILE A 411 13.48 8.22 -8.34
CA ILE A 411 12.21 7.69 -7.86
C ILE A 411 12.45 6.32 -7.23
N CYS A 412 12.31 6.22 -5.92
CA CYS A 412 12.50 5.00 -5.17
C CYS A 412 11.13 4.35 -4.91
N LEU A 413 10.85 3.26 -5.62
CA LEU A 413 9.61 2.50 -5.49
C LEU A 413 9.79 1.43 -4.40
N ASP A 414 9.44 1.80 -3.18
CA ASP A 414 9.44 0.89 -2.04
C ASP A 414 8.21 -0.04 -2.09
N ARG A 415 8.29 -1.24 -1.55
CA ARG A 415 7.23 -2.27 -1.60
C ARG A 415 6.87 -2.70 -3.02
N ALA A 416 7.87 -2.81 -3.90
CA ALA A 416 7.69 -3.42 -5.21
C ALA A 416 7.45 -4.94 -5.08
N GLY A 417 6.71 -5.51 -6.01
CA GLY A 417 6.31 -6.92 -5.98
C GLY A 417 5.19 -7.22 -4.97
N LEU A 418 5.08 -8.48 -4.58
CA LEU A 418 4.09 -8.94 -3.61
C LEU A 418 4.48 -8.51 -2.18
N VAL A 419 3.57 -7.82 -1.48
CA VAL A 419 3.86 -7.23 -0.15
C VAL A 419 3.23 -7.99 1.02
N GLY A 420 2.40 -9.00 0.73
CA GLY A 420 1.89 -9.91 1.75
C GLY A 420 0.50 -9.57 2.27
N GLU A 421 0.36 -9.32 3.57
CA GLU A 421 -0.90 -9.34 4.30
C GLU A 421 -1.85 -8.19 3.97
N ASP A 422 -1.38 -7.13 3.31
CA ASP A 422 -2.22 -5.99 2.88
C ASP A 422 -2.91 -6.23 1.53
N GLY A 423 -2.55 -7.31 0.84
CA GLY A 423 -3.27 -7.86 -0.31
C GLY A 423 -3.23 -6.99 -1.57
N ALA A 424 -4.19 -7.25 -2.45
CA ALA A 424 -4.25 -6.72 -3.82
C ALA A 424 -4.14 -5.21 -3.94
N THR A 425 -4.56 -4.44 -2.93
CA THR A 425 -4.50 -2.98 -2.96
C THR A 425 -3.11 -2.41 -2.67
N HIS A 426 -2.20 -3.24 -2.12
CA HIS A 426 -0.87 -2.82 -1.72
C HIS A 426 0.26 -3.52 -2.48
N HIS A 427 -0.02 -4.56 -3.26
CA HIS A 427 0.98 -5.21 -4.11
C HIS A 427 1.51 -4.23 -5.16
N GLY A 428 2.84 -4.02 -5.17
CA GLY A 428 3.54 -3.16 -6.13
C GLY A 428 3.95 -3.92 -7.38
N VAL A 429 3.00 -4.55 -8.05
CA VAL A 429 3.27 -5.55 -9.10
C VAL A 429 3.12 -5.01 -10.52
N PHE A 430 2.56 -3.80 -10.68
CA PHE A 430 2.29 -3.20 -11.99
C PHE A 430 3.39 -2.23 -12.44
N ASP A 431 4.31 -1.86 -11.57
CA ASP A 431 5.31 -0.82 -11.79
C ASP A 431 6.19 -1.08 -13.01
N MET A 432 6.72 -2.30 -13.18
CA MET A 432 7.55 -2.65 -14.33
C MET A 432 6.78 -2.51 -15.64
N ALA A 433 5.59 -3.09 -15.72
CA ALA A 433 4.76 -3.05 -16.91
C ALA A 433 4.28 -1.63 -17.27
N ALA A 434 3.96 -0.82 -16.25
CA ALA A 434 3.49 0.54 -16.44
C ALA A 434 4.61 1.52 -16.84
N LEU A 435 5.80 1.38 -16.25
CA LEU A 435 6.88 2.34 -16.45
C LEU A 435 7.79 2.01 -17.65
N ARG A 436 7.91 0.74 -18.01
CA ARG A 436 8.78 0.30 -19.12
C ARG A 436 8.60 1.06 -20.45
N PRO A 437 7.38 1.37 -20.90
CA PRO A 437 7.19 2.05 -22.18
C PRO A 437 7.59 3.54 -22.16
N ILE A 438 7.79 4.16 -20.97
CA ILE A 438 8.06 5.59 -20.89
C ILE A 438 9.49 5.91 -21.34
N PRO A 439 9.70 6.81 -22.34
CA PRO A 439 11.03 7.25 -22.74
C PRO A 439 11.78 7.97 -21.60
N ASN A 440 13.10 8.06 -21.71
CA ASN A 440 13.98 8.77 -20.77
C ASN A 440 13.94 8.26 -19.33
N LEU A 441 13.40 7.07 -19.08
CA LEU A 441 13.50 6.42 -17.78
C LEU A 441 14.61 5.38 -17.76
N THR A 442 15.44 5.42 -16.72
CA THR A 442 16.24 4.26 -16.32
C THR A 442 15.48 3.52 -15.22
N ILE A 443 15.30 2.20 -15.36
CA ILE A 443 14.56 1.39 -14.40
C ILE A 443 15.43 0.23 -13.93
N ALA A 444 15.74 0.20 -12.64
CA ALA A 444 16.59 -0.79 -12.01
C ALA A 444 15.90 -1.50 -10.84
N SER A 445 16.26 -2.76 -10.61
CA SER A 445 15.82 -3.53 -9.45
C SER A 445 16.99 -4.30 -8.85
N PRO A 446 17.47 -3.90 -7.65
CA PRO A 446 18.57 -4.58 -6.98
C PRO A 446 18.16 -5.99 -6.54
N MET A 447 19.06 -6.95 -6.68
CA MET A 447 18.85 -8.31 -6.19
C MET A 447 19.09 -8.42 -4.67
N ASP A 448 19.97 -7.58 -4.14
CA ASP A 448 20.36 -7.56 -2.73
C ASP A 448 20.62 -6.14 -2.22
N GLU A 449 20.97 -6.03 -0.93
CA GLU A 449 21.19 -4.76 -0.24
C GLU A 449 22.41 -4.01 -0.77
N ARG A 450 23.49 -4.71 -1.20
CA ARG A 450 24.69 -4.09 -1.78
C ARG A 450 24.36 -3.46 -3.13
N GLU A 451 23.57 -4.16 -3.93
CA GLU A 451 23.11 -3.64 -5.21
C GLU A 451 22.19 -2.40 -5.03
N LEU A 452 21.29 -2.41 -4.03
CA LEU A 452 20.47 -1.23 -3.72
C LEU A 452 21.36 -0.02 -3.42
N ARG A 453 22.37 -0.21 -2.58
CA ARG A 453 23.31 0.83 -2.20
C ARG A 453 24.08 1.39 -3.41
N ARG A 454 24.58 0.52 -4.30
CA ARG A 454 25.30 0.91 -5.51
C ARG A 454 24.41 1.59 -6.54
N LEU A 455 23.19 1.12 -6.72
CA LEU A 455 22.21 1.75 -7.63
C LEU A 455 21.80 3.14 -7.14
N MET A 456 21.61 3.34 -5.83
CA MET A 456 21.36 4.67 -5.26
C MET A 456 22.54 5.61 -5.49
N PHE A 457 23.78 5.13 -5.32
CA PHE A 457 24.98 5.91 -5.63
C PHE A 457 25.04 6.24 -7.13
N THR A 458 24.77 5.28 -8.00
CA THR A 458 24.78 5.47 -9.45
C THR A 458 23.75 6.50 -9.90
N ALA A 459 22.54 6.43 -9.37
CA ALA A 459 21.41 7.27 -9.76
C ALA A 459 21.66 8.78 -9.53
N GLN A 460 22.50 9.13 -8.55
CA GLN A 460 22.82 10.54 -8.24
C GLN A 460 23.97 11.12 -9.08
N LEU A 461 24.65 10.30 -9.89
CA LEU A 461 25.75 10.76 -10.73
C LEU A 461 25.26 11.62 -11.90
N PRO A 462 26.06 12.56 -12.40
CA PRO A 462 25.67 13.42 -13.50
C PRO A 462 25.26 12.65 -14.76
N GLY A 463 24.24 13.15 -15.45
CA GLY A 463 23.81 12.62 -16.75
C GLY A 463 22.93 11.37 -16.69
N LYS A 464 22.46 10.95 -15.52
CA LYS A 464 21.61 9.75 -15.38
C LYS A 464 20.13 10.00 -15.68
N GLY A 465 19.69 11.27 -15.72
CA GLY A 465 18.29 11.61 -15.97
C GLY A 465 17.34 11.10 -14.89
N THR A 466 16.09 10.79 -15.29
CA THR A 466 15.09 10.25 -14.38
C THR A 466 15.37 8.77 -14.12
N PHE A 467 15.63 8.41 -12.86
CA PHE A 467 16.09 7.08 -12.47
C PHE A 467 15.11 6.43 -11.47
N VAL A 468 14.60 5.26 -11.81
CA VAL A 468 13.67 4.49 -10.97
C VAL A 468 14.41 3.29 -10.36
N ILE A 469 14.35 3.17 -9.03
CA ILE A 469 14.88 2.03 -8.29
C ILE A 469 13.73 1.36 -7.56
N ARG A 470 13.40 0.10 -7.91
CA ARG A 470 12.33 -0.66 -7.26
C ARG A 470 12.91 -1.72 -6.32
N TYR A 471 12.41 -1.81 -5.09
CA TYR A 471 12.85 -2.79 -4.09
C TYR A 471 11.69 -3.25 -3.21
N PRO A 472 11.77 -4.48 -2.62
CA PRO A 472 10.63 -5.11 -1.96
C PRO A 472 10.40 -4.63 -0.53
N ARG A 473 9.25 -4.98 0.01
CA ARG A 473 9.00 -4.98 1.45
C ARG A 473 9.75 -6.13 2.11
N GLY A 474 10.38 -5.88 3.24
CA GLY A 474 10.96 -6.94 4.07
C GLY A 474 12.47 -6.85 4.21
N ARG A 475 13.03 -7.96 4.69
CA ARG A 475 14.48 -8.07 4.91
C ARG A 475 15.17 -8.52 3.64
N GLY A 476 16.42 -8.10 3.49
CA GLY A 476 17.30 -8.62 2.46
C GLY A 476 17.87 -9.99 2.83
N VAL A 477 18.98 -10.32 2.21
CA VAL A 477 19.67 -11.61 2.35
C VAL A 477 21.08 -11.47 2.96
N LEU A 478 21.62 -10.26 3.02
CA LEU A 478 22.99 -9.99 3.47
C LEU A 478 23.01 -9.33 4.85
N THR A 479 23.77 -9.89 5.78
CA THR A 479 24.03 -9.24 7.08
C THR A 479 25.14 -8.19 6.99
N ASP A 480 26.12 -8.39 6.08
CA ASP A 480 27.18 -7.44 5.75
C ASP A 480 26.90 -6.79 4.39
N TRP A 481 26.02 -5.80 4.39
CA TRP A 481 25.59 -5.09 3.19
C TRP A 481 26.39 -3.80 2.90
N HIS A 482 27.14 -3.29 3.88
CA HIS A 482 28.00 -2.13 3.68
C HIS A 482 29.15 -2.50 2.74
N CYS A 483 29.10 -1.95 1.53
CA CYS A 483 30.14 -2.10 0.54
C CYS A 483 30.62 -0.73 0.07
N GLN A 484 31.74 -0.68 -0.62
CA GLN A 484 32.20 0.53 -1.29
C GLN A 484 31.12 1.04 -2.25
N LEU A 485 30.94 2.37 -2.26
CA LEU A 485 30.07 3.05 -3.22
C LEU A 485 30.76 3.06 -4.58
N GLU A 486 30.22 2.29 -5.50
CA GLU A 486 30.75 2.14 -6.86
C GLU A 486 29.62 2.34 -7.87
N GLU A 487 29.96 2.94 -9.02
CA GLU A 487 29.03 3.09 -10.11
C GLU A 487 28.71 1.73 -10.74
N VAL A 488 27.44 1.43 -10.89
CA VAL A 488 26.94 0.35 -11.73
C VAL A 488 26.68 0.92 -13.13
N LYS A 489 27.38 0.41 -14.14
CA LYS A 489 27.16 0.85 -15.51
C LYS A 489 25.69 0.59 -15.90
N VAL A 490 24.98 1.65 -16.27
CA VAL A 490 23.57 1.55 -16.65
C VAL A 490 23.40 0.62 -17.85
N GLY A 491 22.38 -0.25 -17.79
CA GLY A 491 22.11 -1.25 -18.82
C GLY A 491 23.06 -2.44 -18.80
N THR A 492 23.72 -2.72 -17.66
CA THR A 492 24.55 -3.93 -17.53
C THR A 492 24.01 -4.87 -16.48
N GLY A 493 23.73 -6.09 -16.91
CA GLY A 493 23.43 -7.21 -16.04
C GLY A 493 24.68 -7.94 -15.54
N ARG A 494 24.50 -9.13 -15.02
CA ARG A 494 25.59 -10.02 -14.60
C ARG A 494 25.23 -11.47 -14.78
N LYS A 495 26.24 -12.28 -15.04
CA LYS A 495 26.17 -13.74 -14.97
C LYS A 495 26.36 -14.18 -13.53
N LEU A 496 25.53 -15.11 -13.09
CA LEU A 496 25.56 -15.68 -11.75
C LEU A 496 25.88 -17.18 -11.82
N SER A 497 25.15 -18.02 -11.10
CA SER A 497 25.40 -19.45 -11.01
C SER A 497 25.26 -20.17 -12.35
N TYR A 498 26.13 -21.14 -12.58
CA TYR A 498 26.13 -22.03 -13.72
C TYR A 498 26.27 -23.48 -13.24
N PHE A 499 25.57 -24.40 -13.87
CA PHE A 499 25.87 -25.83 -13.74
C PHE A 499 25.63 -26.55 -15.04
N SER A 500 26.34 -27.70 -15.22
CA SER A 500 26.19 -28.57 -16.36
C SER A 500 25.94 -30.01 -15.88
N LEU A 501 24.96 -30.66 -16.50
CA LEU A 501 24.67 -32.08 -16.29
C LEU A 501 25.29 -32.88 -17.45
N PRO A 502 26.32 -33.72 -17.18
CA PRO A 502 27.02 -34.42 -18.24
C PRO A 502 26.14 -35.46 -18.93
N ALA A 503 26.35 -35.63 -20.24
CA ALA A 503 25.79 -36.74 -20.98
C ALA A 503 26.41 -38.08 -20.50
N THR A 504 25.58 -39.07 -20.16
CA THR A 504 26.09 -40.40 -19.84
C THR A 504 26.35 -41.20 -21.13
N ALA A 505 27.24 -42.22 -21.06
CA ALA A 505 27.67 -43.00 -22.21
C ALA A 505 26.52 -43.65 -23.00
N ASP A 506 25.38 -43.92 -22.35
CA ASP A 506 24.17 -44.50 -22.98
C ASP A 506 23.30 -43.48 -23.73
N ASN A 507 23.59 -42.15 -23.60
CA ASN A 507 22.75 -41.07 -24.12
C ASN A 507 23.32 -40.37 -25.38
N LYS A 508 24.13 -41.05 -26.19
CA LYS A 508 24.73 -40.47 -27.42
C LYS A 508 23.74 -39.95 -28.47
N LEU A 509 22.43 -40.12 -28.27
CA LEU A 509 21.36 -39.68 -29.18
C LEU A 509 20.49 -38.53 -28.62
N ARG A 510 20.80 -37.98 -27.44
CA ARG A 510 20.03 -36.86 -26.88
C ARG A 510 20.71 -35.52 -27.15
N THR A 511 19.91 -34.57 -27.60
CA THR A 511 20.33 -33.16 -27.74
C THR A 511 20.70 -32.60 -26.39
N HIS A 512 21.86 -31.96 -26.30
CA HIS A 512 22.29 -31.16 -25.14
C HIS A 512 21.45 -29.90 -25.11
N HIS A 513 20.69 -29.69 -24.02
CA HIS A 513 19.85 -28.50 -23.87
C HIS A 513 20.55 -27.40 -23.08
N SER A 514 20.53 -26.18 -23.64
CA SER A 514 21.01 -24.97 -22.97
C SER A 514 19.84 -24.14 -22.46
N VAL A 515 19.79 -23.90 -21.16
CA VAL A 515 18.74 -23.17 -20.50
C VAL A 515 19.32 -21.89 -19.87
N ALA A 516 18.81 -20.72 -20.28
CA ALA A 516 19.10 -19.45 -19.64
C ALA A 516 17.97 -19.10 -18.66
N VAL A 517 18.30 -18.90 -17.40
CA VAL A 517 17.36 -18.36 -16.39
C VAL A 517 17.67 -16.87 -16.20
N VAL A 518 16.69 -16.02 -16.49
CA VAL A 518 16.84 -14.57 -16.46
C VAL A 518 15.97 -14.00 -15.36
N SER A 519 16.55 -13.36 -14.37
CA SER A 519 15.81 -12.75 -13.26
C SER A 519 16.00 -11.23 -13.21
N ILE A 520 15.14 -10.56 -12.44
CA ILE A 520 15.29 -9.15 -12.09
C ILE A 520 14.86 -8.89 -10.65
N GLY A 521 15.75 -8.29 -9.86
CA GLY A 521 15.52 -7.95 -8.46
C GLY A 521 15.59 -9.15 -7.51
N PRO A 522 15.06 -9.02 -6.28
CA PRO A 522 15.28 -9.97 -5.19
C PRO A 522 14.83 -11.40 -5.44
N ILE A 523 13.88 -11.62 -6.36
CA ILE A 523 13.44 -12.98 -6.78
C ILE A 523 14.60 -13.80 -7.36
N GLY A 524 15.65 -13.15 -7.85
CA GLY A 524 16.88 -13.80 -8.28
C GLY A 524 17.55 -14.64 -7.19
N ASN A 525 17.35 -14.31 -5.90
CA ASN A 525 17.85 -15.14 -4.79
C ASN A 525 17.12 -16.50 -4.72
N ASP A 526 15.83 -16.57 -5.07
CA ASP A 526 15.10 -17.84 -5.16
C ASP A 526 15.60 -18.67 -6.33
N VAL A 527 16.02 -18.02 -7.45
CA VAL A 527 16.69 -18.69 -8.57
C VAL A 527 18.02 -19.29 -8.12
N GLU A 528 18.88 -18.50 -7.42
CA GLU A 528 20.15 -18.99 -6.89
C GLU A 528 19.98 -20.19 -5.94
N MET A 529 18.97 -20.15 -5.07
CA MET A 529 18.66 -21.28 -4.19
C MET A 529 18.21 -22.53 -4.98
N ALA A 530 17.40 -22.35 -6.03
CA ALA A 530 16.97 -23.44 -6.90
C ALA A 530 18.17 -24.05 -7.67
N MET A 531 19.05 -23.19 -8.21
CA MET A 531 20.27 -23.58 -8.90
C MET A 531 21.22 -24.36 -7.99
N ALA A 532 21.43 -23.90 -6.75
CA ALA A 532 22.27 -24.58 -5.76
C ALA A 532 21.74 -25.99 -5.43
N GLU A 533 20.44 -26.16 -5.25
CA GLU A 533 19.85 -27.49 -5.02
C GLU A 533 19.99 -28.42 -6.23
N LEU A 534 19.90 -27.89 -7.45
CA LEU A 534 20.07 -28.70 -8.66
C LEU A 534 21.53 -29.11 -8.88
N SER A 535 22.48 -28.27 -8.52
CA SER A 535 23.92 -28.56 -8.66
C SER A 535 24.45 -29.65 -7.71
N VAL A 536 23.80 -29.82 -6.55
CA VAL A 536 24.21 -30.79 -5.49
C VAL A 536 23.62 -32.20 -5.71
N GLN A 537 22.62 -32.37 -6.58
CA GLN A 537 21.88 -33.63 -6.74
C GLN A 537 22.23 -34.47 -8.01
N PRO A 538 23.47 -34.74 -8.41
CA PRO A 538 23.73 -35.60 -9.57
C PRO A 538 23.66 -37.11 -9.32
N THR A 539 23.64 -37.63 -8.06
CA THR A 539 24.01 -39.03 -7.84
C THR A 539 23.06 -39.93 -7.07
N GLU A 540 22.07 -39.48 -6.31
CA GLU A 540 21.29 -40.38 -5.46
C GLU A 540 19.77 -40.44 -5.69
N GLN A 541 19.16 -39.49 -6.37
CA GLN A 541 17.70 -39.50 -6.59
C GLN A 541 17.27 -39.93 -7.99
N SER A 542 18.17 -40.15 -8.93
CA SER A 542 17.86 -40.73 -10.24
C SER A 542 17.33 -42.17 -10.17
N GLY A 543 17.49 -42.84 -9.03
CA GLY A 543 17.05 -44.22 -8.81
C GLY A 543 15.73 -44.44 -8.05
N LYS A 544 15.15 -43.44 -7.41
CA LYS A 544 14.01 -43.63 -6.46
C LYS A 544 12.67 -42.98 -6.82
N LEU A 545 12.54 -42.34 -7.97
CA LEU A 545 11.25 -41.87 -8.47
C LEU A 545 10.67 -42.77 -9.56
N ALA A 546 10.66 -44.09 -9.32
CA ALA A 546 9.90 -45.02 -10.15
C ALA A 546 8.42 -44.89 -9.80
N GLY A 547 7.64 -44.21 -10.64
CA GLY A 547 6.20 -44.41 -10.72
C GLY A 547 5.92 -45.78 -11.32
N ASN A 548 4.77 -46.37 -10.99
CA ASN A 548 4.34 -47.71 -11.38
C ASN A 548 4.15 -47.96 -12.91
N ASP A 549 4.47 -47.00 -13.75
CA ASP A 549 4.31 -47.10 -15.20
C ASP A 549 5.71 -47.15 -15.81
N GLY A 550 6.10 -48.35 -16.23
CA GLY A 550 7.45 -48.75 -16.69
C GLY A 550 8.07 -47.95 -17.86
N GLU A 551 7.93 -46.62 -17.89
CA GLU A 551 8.64 -45.79 -18.86
C GLU A 551 10.01 -45.37 -18.30
N CYS A 552 11.05 -45.69 -19.04
CA CYS A 552 12.44 -45.32 -18.76
C CYS A 552 12.58 -43.81 -18.56
N ARG A 553 12.79 -43.38 -17.33
CA ARG A 553 13.16 -41.98 -17.00
C ARG A 553 14.56 -41.70 -17.52
N GLY A 554 14.64 -41.01 -18.66
CA GLY A 554 15.90 -40.59 -19.23
C GLY A 554 16.67 -39.64 -18.29
N GLN A 555 17.97 -39.87 -18.15
CA GLN A 555 18.88 -38.98 -17.44
C GLN A 555 18.88 -37.60 -18.09
N LEU A 556 18.83 -36.56 -17.26
CA LEU A 556 18.90 -35.16 -17.68
C LEU A 556 20.30 -34.88 -18.23
N CYS A 557 20.39 -34.15 -19.33
CA CYS A 557 21.62 -33.70 -19.97
C CYS A 557 21.43 -32.24 -20.42
N GLY A 558 22.34 -31.35 -20.07
CA GLY A 558 22.25 -29.94 -20.47
C GLY A 558 23.00 -29.01 -19.54
N GLU A 559 22.90 -27.77 -19.84
CA GLU A 559 23.50 -26.70 -19.02
C GLU A 559 22.48 -25.63 -18.66
N VAL A 560 22.68 -25.01 -17.52
CA VAL A 560 21.83 -23.93 -17.02
C VAL A 560 22.70 -22.77 -16.53
N GLN A 561 22.44 -21.59 -17.06
CA GLN A 561 23.10 -20.35 -16.65
C GLN A 561 22.08 -19.36 -16.11
N HIS A 562 22.32 -18.79 -14.92
CA HIS A 562 21.53 -17.72 -14.35
C HIS A 562 22.11 -16.35 -14.73
N TYR A 563 21.22 -15.44 -15.14
CA TYR A 563 21.53 -14.03 -15.44
C TYR A 563 20.62 -13.12 -14.60
N ASP A 564 21.21 -12.14 -13.92
CA ASP A 564 20.49 -11.03 -13.27
C ASP A 564 20.58 -9.80 -14.18
N LEU A 565 19.46 -9.35 -14.71
CA LEU A 565 19.43 -8.19 -15.61
C LEU A 565 19.71 -6.87 -14.91
N ARG A 566 19.48 -6.74 -13.60
CA ARG A 566 19.60 -5.48 -12.83
C ARG A 566 18.73 -4.34 -13.37
N PHE A 567 18.72 -4.15 -14.69
CA PHE A 567 17.98 -3.09 -15.37
C PHE A 567 16.88 -3.67 -16.25
N LEU A 568 15.67 -3.18 -16.04
CA LEU A 568 14.57 -3.40 -16.96
C LEU A 568 14.68 -2.46 -18.17
N LYS A 569 15.28 -1.28 -17.94
CA LYS A 569 15.47 -0.25 -18.99
C LYS A 569 16.70 0.60 -18.64
N PRO A 570 17.67 0.69 -19.59
CA PRO A 570 17.78 -0.16 -20.78
C PRO A 570 18.12 -1.61 -20.42
N LEU A 571 17.76 -2.56 -21.27
CA LEU A 571 18.17 -3.96 -21.18
C LEU A 571 19.66 -4.12 -21.50
N ASP A 572 20.30 -5.15 -20.97
CA ASP A 572 21.67 -5.53 -21.35
C ASP A 572 21.65 -6.32 -22.66
N GLU A 573 21.90 -5.62 -23.76
CA GLU A 573 21.91 -6.21 -25.10
C GLU A 573 23.03 -7.27 -25.27
N ASN A 574 24.16 -7.12 -24.56
CA ASN A 574 25.24 -8.12 -24.66
C ASN A 574 24.82 -9.46 -24.04
N ILE A 575 24.21 -9.42 -22.86
CA ILE A 575 23.66 -10.61 -22.20
C ILE A 575 22.54 -11.22 -23.06
N LEU A 576 21.64 -10.39 -23.61
CA LEU A 576 20.53 -10.89 -24.41
C LEU A 576 21.01 -11.49 -25.74
N ASN A 577 22.02 -10.92 -26.42
CA ASN A 577 22.65 -11.52 -27.59
C ASN A 577 23.29 -12.86 -27.25
N GLU A 578 24.07 -12.93 -26.18
CA GLU A 578 24.67 -14.19 -25.74
C GLU A 578 23.61 -15.28 -25.49
N ILE A 579 22.51 -14.91 -24.80
CA ILE A 579 21.40 -15.83 -24.53
C ILE A 579 20.74 -16.26 -25.85
N GLY A 580 20.47 -15.31 -26.75
CA GLY A 580 19.84 -15.57 -28.05
C GLY A 580 20.66 -16.51 -28.94
N GLU A 581 22.00 -16.43 -28.88
CA GLU A 581 22.91 -17.26 -29.65
C GLU A 581 23.07 -18.69 -29.07
N ASN A 582 22.96 -18.82 -27.73
CA ASN A 582 23.40 -20.05 -27.06
C ASN A 582 22.29 -20.83 -26.35
N ALA A 583 21.15 -20.20 -26.02
CA ALA A 583 20.11 -20.86 -25.23
C ALA A 583 18.97 -21.41 -26.12
N ASP A 584 18.63 -22.69 -25.92
CA ASP A 584 17.42 -23.30 -26.50
C ASP A 584 16.16 -22.81 -25.78
N THR A 585 16.26 -22.64 -24.47
CA THR A 585 15.15 -22.21 -23.62
C THR A 585 15.57 -21.05 -22.73
N VAL A 586 14.72 -20.02 -22.66
CA VAL A 586 14.85 -18.87 -21.75
C VAL A 586 13.73 -18.90 -20.73
N ILE A 587 14.08 -18.98 -19.45
CA ILE A 587 13.12 -18.90 -18.34
C ILE A 587 13.27 -17.50 -17.70
N THR A 588 12.25 -16.65 -17.82
CA THR A 588 12.26 -15.34 -17.14
C THR A 588 11.54 -15.42 -15.82
N VAL A 589 12.09 -14.81 -14.75
CA VAL A 589 11.55 -14.83 -13.39
C VAL A 589 11.44 -13.41 -12.83
N GLU A 590 10.21 -13.00 -12.52
CA GLU A 590 9.95 -11.65 -12.01
C GLU A 590 8.86 -11.62 -10.91
N ASP A 591 9.05 -10.84 -9.86
CA ASP A 591 7.99 -10.48 -8.91
C ASP A 591 7.26 -9.23 -9.41
N GLY A 592 6.45 -9.46 -10.43
CA GLY A 592 5.66 -8.49 -11.17
C GLY A 592 4.68 -9.18 -12.10
N VAL A 593 3.75 -8.43 -12.68
CA VAL A 593 2.78 -9.01 -13.64
C VAL A 593 3.50 -9.51 -14.89
N ARG A 594 3.19 -10.73 -15.29
CA ARG A 594 3.76 -11.39 -16.48
C ARG A 594 3.49 -10.61 -17.77
N ASN A 595 2.32 -9.96 -17.85
CA ASN A 595 1.91 -9.21 -19.02
C ASN A 595 2.53 -7.81 -19.02
N GLY A 596 3.42 -7.53 -19.96
CA GLY A 596 4.12 -6.24 -20.08
C GLY A 596 5.32 -6.07 -19.15
N GLY A 597 5.64 -7.03 -18.27
CA GLY A 597 6.79 -6.99 -17.37
C GLY A 597 8.12 -7.33 -18.05
N MET A 598 9.10 -7.78 -17.24
CA MET A 598 10.46 -8.11 -17.71
C MET A 598 10.46 -9.27 -18.71
N GLY A 599 9.71 -10.32 -18.42
CA GLY A 599 9.62 -11.46 -19.34
C GLY A 599 9.01 -11.10 -20.70
N SER A 600 8.11 -10.10 -20.77
CA SER A 600 7.61 -9.54 -22.03
C SER A 600 8.71 -8.74 -22.74
N ALA A 601 9.50 -7.95 -22.01
CA ALA A 601 10.59 -7.17 -22.61
C ALA A 601 11.66 -8.07 -23.23
N VAL A 602 12.03 -9.16 -22.55
CA VAL A 602 12.99 -10.15 -23.09
C VAL A 602 12.43 -10.82 -24.33
N LEU A 603 11.16 -11.26 -24.30
CA LEU A 603 10.51 -11.90 -25.45
C LEU A 603 10.45 -10.97 -26.68
N GLU A 604 10.02 -9.72 -26.49
CA GLU A 604 9.97 -8.69 -27.54
C GLU A 604 11.37 -8.46 -28.12
N TRP A 605 12.37 -8.29 -27.25
CA TRP A 605 13.75 -8.07 -27.68
C TRP A 605 14.30 -9.26 -28.49
N MET A 606 14.04 -10.52 -28.06
CA MET A 606 14.48 -11.71 -28.81
C MET A 606 13.85 -11.77 -30.20
N ASP A 607 12.55 -11.50 -30.31
CA ASP A 607 11.84 -11.50 -31.59
C ASP A 607 12.35 -10.39 -32.53
N ASP A 608 12.51 -9.17 -32.01
CA ASP A 608 13.03 -8.01 -32.78
C ASP A 608 14.45 -8.26 -33.33
N HIS A 609 15.26 -9.08 -32.66
CA HIS A 609 16.62 -9.43 -33.09
C HIS A 609 16.73 -10.76 -33.83
N GLY A 610 15.59 -11.41 -34.11
CA GLY A 610 15.54 -12.63 -34.91
C GLY A 610 15.92 -13.91 -34.16
N TYR A 611 16.10 -13.86 -32.83
CA TYR A 611 16.32 -15.01 -31.99
C TYR A 611 15.00 -15.76 -31.71
N LYS A 612 15.04 -17.08 -31.63
CA LYS A 612 13.84 -17.93 -31.44
C LYS A 612 13.97 -18.98 -30.34
N PRO A 613 14.51 -18.65 -29.17
CA PRO A 613 14.49 -19.58 -28.06
C PRO A 613 13.05 -19.84 -27.61
N CYS A 614 12.80 -20.97 -26.96
CA CYS A 614 11.55 -21.18 -26.26
C CYS A 614 11.53 -20.31 -25.00
N VAL A 615 10.62 -19.33 -24.89
CA VAL A 615 10.56 -18.41 -23.75
C VAL A 615 9.45 -18.81 -22.78
N ILE A 616 9.82 -19.21 -21.56
CA ILE A 616 8.92 -19.51 -20.44
C ILE A 616 8.96 -18.34 -19.47
N ARG A 617 7.80 -17.70 -19.24
CA ARG A 617 7.72 -16.52 -18.38
C ARG A 617 7.10 -16.85 -17.03
N LEU A 618 7.89 -16.80 -15.95
CA LEU A 618 7.43 -16.91 -14.58
C LEU A 618 7.21 -15.50 -14.00
N GLY A 619 5.99 -15.21 -13.63
CA GLY A 619 5.54 -13.93 -13.09
C GLY A 619 4.07 -14.03 -12.71
N LEU A 620 3.51 -12.97 -12.16
CA LEU A 620 2.13 -12.97 -11.68
C LEU A 620 1.14 -13.16 -12.83
N PRO A 621 0.15 -14.06 -12.64
CA PRO A 621 -0.91 -14.30 -13.63
C PRO A 621 -1.84 -13.08 -13.76
N ASP A 622 -2.65 -13.04 -14.82
CA ASP A 622 -3.66 -12.00 -15.08
C ASP A 622 -4.87 -12.13 -14.14
N LYS A 623 -4.59 -11.92 -12.84
CA LYS A 623 -5.59 -11.84 -11.77
C LYS A 623 -5.07 -11.03 -10.59
N PHE A 624 -5.96 -10.39 -9.84
CA PHE A 624 -5.58 -9.78 -8.57
C PHE A 624 -5.23 -10.86 -7.54
N ILE A 625 -4.03 -10.75 -6.96
CA ILE A 625 -3.54 -11.66 -5.92
C ILE A 625 -4.03 -11.15 -4.57
N GLU A 626 -4.62 -12.05 -3.79
CA GLU A 626 -5.17 -11.75 -2.47
C GLU A 626 -4.07 -11.59 -1.40
N GLN A 627 -4.47 -11.47 -0.16
CA GLN A 627 -3.55 -11.36 0.98
C GLN A 627 -3.00 -12.74 1.41
N GLY A 628 -1.79 -12.72 1.98
CA GLY A 628 -1.12 -13.89 2.54
C GLY A 628 0.30 -13.52 2.96
N THR A 629 1.13 -14.47 3.38
CA THR A 629 2.57 -14.21 3.49
C THR A 629 3.20 -14.17 2.09
N VAL A 630 4.26 -13.40 1.90
CA VAL A 630 4.94 -13.32 0.58
C VAL A 630 5.30 -14.71 0.05
N ALA A 631 5.84 -15.59 0.90
CA ALA A 631 6.17 -16.96 0.51
C ALA A 631 4.95 -17.78 0.04
N GLN A 632 3.79 -17.65 0.70
CA GLN A 632 2.56 -18.29 0.24
C GLN A 632 2.10 -17.75 -1.13
N LEU A 633 2.25 -16.43 -1.32
CA LEU A 633 1.84 -15.78 -2.56
C LEU A 633 2.78 -16.10 -3.72
N HIS A 634 4.11 -16.14 -3.50
CA HIS A 634 5.07 -16.63 -4.49
C HIS A 634 4.72 -18.07 -4.94
N ARG A 635 4.44 -18.95 -3.98
CA ARG A 635 4.01 -20.32 -4.27
C ARG A 635 2.70 -20.37 -5.05
N LEU A 636 1.72 -19.57 -4.68
CA LEU A 636 0.43 -19.46 -5.39
C LEU A 636 0.61 -18.99 -6.85
N CYS A 637 1.61 -18.14 -7.09
CA CYS A 637 1.92 -17.60 -8.40
C CYS A 637 2.91 -18.45 -9.21
N GLY A 638 3.47 -19.51 -8.61
CA GLY A 638 4.44 -20.38 -9.27
C GLY A 638 5.80 -19.72 -9.53
N ILE A 639 6.20 -18.78 -8.65
CA ILE A 639 7.47 -18.06 -8.72
C ILE A 639 8.35 -18.28 -7.47
N ASP A 640 7.98 -19.21 -6.60
CA ASP A 640 8.81 -19.65 -5.50
C ASP A 640 9.94 -20.55 -5.96
N LYS A 641 10.94 -20.76 -5.11
CA LYS A 641 12.12 -21.58 -5.38
C LYS A 641 11.77 -22.97 -5.98
N ASP A 642 10.78 -23.67 -5.40
CA ASP A 642 10.42 -25.01 -5.83
C ASP A 642 9.78 -25.01 -7.23
N SER A 643 8.91 -24.05 -7.51
CA SER A 643 8.30 -23.85 -8.83
C SER A 643 9.32 -23.49 -9.91
N ILE A 644 10.30 -22.63 -9.57
CA ILE A 644 11.42 -22.28 -10.45
C ILE A 644 12.25 -23.54 -10.76
N LYS A 645 12.63 -24.30 -9.74
CA LYS A 645 13.37 -25.55 -9.86
C LYS A 645 12.65 -26.56 -10.77
N ASP A 646 11.34 -26.75 -10.56
CA ASP A 646 10.53 -27.67 -11.38
C ASP A 646 10.47 -27.20 -12.84
N THR A 647 10.42 -25.88 -13.08
CA THR A 647 10.42 -25.32 -14.44
C THR A 647 11.76 -25.55 -15.14
N ILE A 648 12.88 -25.35 -14.44
CA ILE A 648 14.23 -25.66 -14.97
C ILE A 648 14.33 -27.15 -15.34
N LEU A 649 13.91 -28.05 -14.45
CA LEU A 649 13.91 -29.49 -14.69
C LEU A 649 13.04 -29.89 -15.89
N LYS A 650 11.88 -29.25 -16.08
CA LYS A 650 11.03 -29.47 -17.25
C LYS A 650 11.72 -29.00 -18.53
N ALA A 651 12.29 -27.78 -18.52
CA ALA A 651 13.02 -27.26 -19.68
C ALA A 651 14.19 -28.16 -20.11
N LEU A 652 14.86 -28.79 -19.14
CA LEU A 652 15.93 -29.78 -19.43
C LEU A 652 15.41 -31.14 -19.93
N ARG A 653 14.10 -31.45 -19.75
CA ARG A 653 13.49 -32.75 -20.18
C ARG A 653 12.78 -32.67 -21.51
N ASP A 654 12.18 -31.54 -21.83
CA ASP A 654 11.21 -31.43 -22.92
C ASP A 654 11.83 -30.89 -24.21
N ILE A 655 11.60 -31.64 -25.28
CA ILE A 655 11.87 -31.23 -26.67
C ILE A 655 10.71 -30.37 -27.23
N SER A 656 9.61 -30.26 -26.53
CA SER A 656 8.44 -29.45 -26.93
C SER A 656 7.62 -29.06 -25.70
N PRO A 657 7.74 -27.85 -25.19
CA PRO A 657 6.80 -27.38 -24.18
C PRO A 657 5.46 -27.11 -24.83
N SER A 658 4.43 -27.86 -24.43
CA SER A 658 3.06 -27.40 -24.63
C SER A 658 2.85 -26.08 -23.87
N PRO A 659 2.23 -25.07 -24.48
CA PRO A 659 1.97 -23.81 -23.77
C PRO A 659 1.12 -24.09 -22.54
N VAL A 660 1.64 -23.78 -21.37
CA VAL A 660 0.85 -23.75 -20.12
C VAL A 660 -0.12 -22.58 -20.24
N ILE A 661 -1.40 -22.91 -20.49
CA ILE A 661 -2.53 -21.96 -20.56
C ILE A 661 -2.81 -21.37 -19.17
#